data_ef8541ea75adc33bc7d6b4edabcdd226
#
_entry.id   ef8541ea75adc33bc7d6b4edabcdd226
#
_cell.length_a   1.000
_cell.length_b   1.000
_cell.length_c   1.000
_cell.angle_alpha   90.00
_cell.angle_beta   90.00
_cell.angle_gamma   90.00
#
_symmetry.space_group_name_H-M   'P 1'
#
loop_
_entity.id
_entity.type
_entity.pdbx_description
1 polymer ?
#
loop_
_entity_poly.entity_id
_entity_poly.type
_entity_poly.pdbx_seq_one_letter_code
_entity_poly.pdbx_strand_id
1 'polypeptide(L)'
;MEIISKILYKLHLKKPPKSPFTPGELLPPPIKEAFEAEKLNTEKLIYSFKADMTSPEEFGECYLCFDEEGMYIGEFHEPPTPPKKKKKGKRDEFKPRLKNLVCIPVDDIDELFAEQYLATGQLTYKNGDEYYSLAYFTIGSLERADNFKKIFNALKQGKDYKQYLSIATGNNCQKCGAPIPKGLKFCKDCVDKKSTVKRLFSFFNDVKWKMAFMIAAVLVSTAITLVIPQFSTQKLYDEVLNVDNTASYQVLFDGLISIVLSMAALKISHQLFTLFYQYIVAGILPEVVYSIKLKIFKAMQGLSVGFYTHKQTGSLMERVTRDSNNIYWFFVDGFPYLISNIVTVIGIIIIMLFTSVKLTLMIIIAAATIFIVYPAMEKKFRKLSHRVWVQHSRLTSKVSDNINGHRIIKAFSKEGDELAEFGKISGKVLDAEVRSSNAEATFYPILSAVVYILGSIILGAGGVIAVTTDEISVGELLTFVVYLHMLEAPIDFLSWVTSWWARCVDSAQRVFEIMDTEPDVRDKENPVVLEDFKGSIELNELQFEYEPAHPIIKNLSIKVEAGEMLGIVGKTGAGKTTISNLIARLYDPKEGVVKIDGIDVKDLSSKQLRQNIGIVSQDIFLFMGTIADNIRYARPDATNDEVIAAAKAASAHSFISRLPDGYETWVGSGGQDLSGGERQRISIARTIIQNPKILILDEATAAMDTETERNIQNSLSELKAGRTTIAIAHRLSTLRDADKLAVIEDGECIEFGSYNELMEKQGAYYKMFKLQEQALRFIGVGEETEKKEDEQNDENR
;
A
#
# COMPACT_ATOMS: atom_id res chain seq x y z
N MET A 1 -27.45 -27.85 7.84
CA MET A 1 -26.18 -27.24 7.37
C MET A 1 -25.83 -27.58 5.92
N GLU A 2 -26.10 -28.80 5.46
CA GLU A 2 -25.84 -29.20 4.06
C GLU A 2 -26.73 -28.51 3.01
N ILE A 3 -28.00 -28.25 3.33
CA ILE A 3 -28.97 -27.56 2.45
C ILE A 3 -28.57 -26.08 2.29
N ILE A 4 -28.15 -25.43 3.37
CA ILE A 4 -27.65 -24.03 3.33
C ILE A 4 -26.33 -23.95 2.55
N SER A 5 -25.45 -24.93 2.68
CA SER A 5 -24.22 -25.04 1.87
C SER A 5 -24.52 -25.22 0.39
N LYS A 6 -25.53 -26.02 0.01
CA LYS A 6 -25.96 -26.22 -1.40
C LYS A 6 -26.65 -25.00 -2.00
N ILE A 7 -27.40 -24.25 -1.18
CA ILE A 7 -28.02 -22.97 -1.59
C ILE A 7 -26.94 -21.88 -1.80
N LEU A 8 -25.96 -21.80 -0.89
CA LEU A 8 -24.81 -20.89 -1.04
C LEU A 8 -23.90 -21.24 -2.24
N TYR A 9 -23.83 -22.53 -2.61
CA TYR A 9 -23.12 -23.00 -3.79
C TYR A 9 -23.84 -22.61 -5.09
N LYS A 10 -25.17 -22.74 -5.15
CA LYS A 10 -26.00 -22.30 -6.29
C LYS A 10 -26.03 -20.77 -6.46
N LEU A 11 -25.77 -20.00 -5.43
CA LEU A 11 -25.73 -18.54 -5.46
C LEU A 11 -24.36 -17.97 -5.89
N HIS A 12 -23.44 -18.79 -6.41
CA HIS A 12 -22.08 -18.37 -6.81
C HIS A 12 -21.24 -17.62 -5.75
N LEU A 13 -21.56 -17.81 -4.48
CA LEU A 13 -20.82 -17.22 -3.36
C LEU A 13 -19.58 -18.04 -2.95
N LYS A 14 -19.40 -19.22 -3.52
CA LYS A 14 -18.13 -19.99 -3.51
C LYS A 14 -17.73 -20.30 -4.94
N LYS A 15 -16.64 -19.69 -5.42
CA LYS A 15 -15.90 -20.26 -6.55
C LYS A 15 -15.35 -21.62 -6.09
N PRO A 16 -15.40 -22.66 -6.96
CA PRO A 16 -14.71 -23.93 -6.65
C PRO A 16 -13.24 -23.60 -6.35
N PRO A 17 -12.59 -24.32 -5.41
CA PRO A 17 -11.15 -24.20 -5.25
C PRO A 17 -10.52 -24.51 -6.61
N LYS A 18 -9.76 -23.55 -7.15
CA LYS A 18 -8.91 -23.83 -8.31
C LYS A 18 -7.96 -24.93 -7.87
N SER A 19 -7.78 -25.94 -8.72
CA SER A 19 -6.85 -27.02 -8.49
C SER A 19 -5.44 -26.47 -8.22
N PRO A 20 -4.59 -27.18 -7.46
CA PRO A 20 -3.22 -26.77 -7.28
C PRO A 20 -2.54 -26.66 -8.65
N PHE A 21 -1.78 -25.59 -8.81
CA PHE A 21 -1.08 -25.20 -10.04
C PHE A 21 -0.20 -26.34 -10.53
N THR A 22 -0.44 -26.80 -11.76
CA THR A 22 0.46 -27.70 -12.51
C THR A 22 1.31 -26.90 -13.49
N PRO A 23 2.57 -27.26 -13.75
CA PRO A 23 3.44 -26.51 -14.67
C PRO A 23 2.85 -26.26 -16.06
N GLY A 24 1.94 -27.09 -16.56
CA GLY A 24 1.23 -26.89 -17.83
C GLY A 24 0.17 -25.80 -17.86
N GLU A 25 -0.18 -25.16 -16.72
CA GLU A 25 -1.16 -24.06 -16.64
C GLU A 25 -0.52 -22.66 -16.78
N LEU A 26 0.76 -22.57 -17.11
CA LEU A 26 1.49 -21.31 -17.32
C LEU A 26 1.05 -20.57 -18.59
N LEU A 27 0.49 -21.29 -19.56
CA LEU A 27 -0.03 -20.68 -20.79
C LEU A 27 -1.50 -20.28 -20.60
N PRO A 28 -1.89 -19.07 -21.04
CA PRO A 28 -3.30 -18.69 -21.09
C PRO A 28 -4.11 -19.69 -21.93
N PRO A 29 -5.35 -20.06 -21.54
CA PRO A 29 -6.14 -21.07 -22.25
C PRO A 29 -6.24 -20.87 -23.76
N PRO A 30 -6.41 -19.65 -24.32
CA PRO A 30 -6.46 -19.45 -25.77
C PRO A 30 -5.12 -19.71 -26.48
N ILE A 31 -4.00 -19.45 -25.77
CA ILE A 31 -2.65 -19.72 -26.30
C ILE A 31 -2.38 -21.23 -26.26
N LYS A 32 -2.79 -21.89 -25.18
CA LYS A 32 -2.72 -23.35 -25.06
C LYS A 32 -3.46 -24.03 -26.17
N GLU A 33 -4.74 -23.65 -26.46
CA GLU A 33 -5.51 -24.17 -27.59
C GLU A 33 -4.81 -23.94 -28.95
N ALA A 34 -4.12 -22.79 -29.12
CA ALA A 34 -3.42 -22.50 -30.37
C ALA A 34 -2.18 -23.38 -30.57
N PHE A 35 -1.41 -23.67 -29.51
CA PHE A 35 -0.27 -24.59 -29.57
C PHE A 35 -0.71 -26.04 -29.75
N GLU A 36 -1.79 -26.47 -29.11
CA GLU A 36 -2.36 -27.81 -29.27
C GLU A 36 -2.90 -28.05 -30.69
N ALA A 37 -3.42 -27.02 -31.36
CA ALA A 37 -3.85 -27.10 -32.76
C ALA A 37 -2.69 -27.42 -33.72
N GLU A 38 -1.45 -26.99 -33.36
CA GLU A 38 -0.21 -27.32 -34.11
C GLU A 38 0.46 -28.61 -33.61
N LYS A 39 -0.30 -29.46 -32.88
CA LYS A 39 0.12 -30.77 -32.36
C LYS A 39 1.19 -30.74 -31.27
N LEU A 40 1.42 -29.56 -30.60
CA LEU A 40 2.30 -29.48 -29.47
C LEU A 40 1.64 -30.08 -28.23
N ASN A 41 2.33 -30.97 -27.54
CA ASN A 41 1.83 -31.53 -26.28
C ASN A 41 2.08 -30.56 -25.13
N THR A 42 1.11 -29.69 -24.82
CA THR A 42 1.24 -28.66 -23.79
C THR A 42 1.29 -29.22 -22.35
N GLU A 43 1.00 -30.51 -22.14
CA GLU A 43 1.11 -31.14 -20.80
C GLU A 43 2.55 -31.48 -20.42
N LYS A 44 3.45 -31.62 -21.40
CA LYS A 44 4.88 -31.88 -21.17
C LYS A 44 5.69 -30.62 -20.93
N LEU A 45 5.16 -29.44 -21.17
CA LEU A 45 5.88 -28.19 -21.03
C LEU A 45 6.34 -27.95 -19.58
N ILE A 46 7.63 -27.63 -19.41
CA ILE A 46 8.26 -27.40 -18.11
C ILE A 46 8.03 -25.95 -17.66
N TYR A 47 8.26 -24.98 -18.55
CA TYR A 47 8.11 -23.56 -18.25
C TYR A 47 7.76 -22.76 -19.51
N SER A 48 7.14 -21.59 -19.31
CA SER A 48 6.82 -20.65 -20.39
C SER A 48 7.15 -19.21 -20.02
N PHE A 49 7.53 -18.42 -21.03
CA PHE A 49 7.84 -17.01 -20.94
C PHE A 49 7.06 -16.24 -22.02
N LYS A 50 6.39 -15.15 -21.61
CA LYS A 50 5.76 -14.22 -22.55
C LYS A 50 6.69 -13.05 -22.81
N ALA A 51 7.18 -12.91 -24.03
CA ALA A 51 7.86 -11.73 -24.54
C ALA A 51 6.83 -10.76 -25.14
N ASP A 52 7.03 -9.48 -24.92
CA ASP A 52 6.12 -8.40 -25.30
C ASP A 52 6.61 -7.58 -26.49
N MET A 53 7.68 -8.04 -27.15
CA MET A 53 8.25 -7.44 -28.37
C MET A 53 8.58 -8.52 -29.40
N THR A 54 8.32 -8.22 -30.67
CA THR A 54 8.67 -9.08 -31.82
C THR A 54 9.99 -8.66 -32.48
N SER A 55 10.37 -7.39 -32.30
CA SER A 55 11.66 -6.86 -32.73
C SER A 55 12.10 -5.75 -31.75
N PRO A 56 13.35 -5.22 -31.83
CA PRO A 56 13.82 -4.15 -30.95
C PRO A 56 12.95 -2.87 -30.99
N GLU A 57 12.18 -2.67 -32.03
CA GLU A 57 11.39 -1.45 -32.28
C GLU A 57 9.87 -1.72 -32.31
N GLU A 58 9.44 -2.99 -32.27
CA GLU A 58 8.03 -3.36 -32.49
C GLU A 58 7.48 -4.19 -31.34
N PHE A 59 6.39 -3.70 -30.73
CA PHE A 59 5.65 -4.45 -29.73
C PHE A 59 4.82 -5.57 -30.36
N GLY A 60 4.81 -6.74 -29.73
CA GLY A 60 4.02 -7.88 -30.15
C GLY A 60 3.98 -8.99 -29.10
N GLU A 61 3.08 -9.95 -29.25
CA GLU A 61 3.00 -11.06 -28.31
C GLU A 61 3.75 -12.28 -28.85
N CYS A 62 4.80 -12.68 -28.16
CA CYS A 62 5.55 -13.90 -28.43
C CYS A 62 5.57 -14.77 -27.16
N TYR A 63 5.29 -16.05 -27.29
CA TYR A 63 5.36 -17.00 -26.21
C TYR A 63 6.45 -18.03 -26.47
N LEU A 64 7.41 -18.09 -25.55
CA LEU A 64 8.45 -19.11 -25.53
C LEU A 64 8.08 -20.14 -24.47
N CYS A 65 8.21 -21.41 -24.81
CA CYS A 65 8.06 -22.50 -23.86
C CYS A 65 9.01 -23.64 -24.24
N PHE A 66 9.33 -24.50 -23.30
CA PHE A 66 10.20 -25.64 -23.54
C PHE A 66 9.78 -26.87 -22.75
N ASP A 67 10.16 -28.00 -23.25
CA ASP A 67 10.12 -29.30 -22.58
C ASP A 67 11.51 -29.98 -22.64
N GLU A 68 11.60 -31.24 -22.34
CA GLU A 68 12.86 -32.01 -22.40
C GLU A 68 13.36 -32.26 -23.85
N GLU A 69 12.51 -32.14 -24.85
CA GLU A 69 12.79 -32.42 -26.24
C GLU A 69 13.11 -31.17 -27.09
N GLY A 70 12.42 -30.03 -26.80
CA GLY A 70 12.56 -28.85 -27.64
C GLY A 70 12.15 -27.54 -26.97
N MET A 71 12.58 -26.43 -27.56
CA MET A 71 12.12 -25.08 -27.30
C MET A 71 11.18 -24.61 -28.39
N TYR A 72 10.03 -24.09 -28.00
CA TYR A 72 8.94 -23.71 -28.92
C TYR A 72 8.71 -22.20 -28.79
N ILE A 73 8.70 -21.50 -29.91
CA ILE A 73 8.51 -20.06 -30.00
C ILE A 73 7.29 -19.80 -30.86
N GLY A 74 6.22 -19.29 -30.25
CA GLY A 74 4.99 -18.93 -30.94
C GLY A 74 4.79 -17.43 -31.03
N GLU A 75 4.77 -16.86 -32.23
CA GLU A 75 4.37 -15.47 -32.46
C GLU A 75 2.88 -15.37 -32.74
N PHE A 76 2.21 -14.39 -32.15
CA PHE A 76 0.78 -14.16 -32.29
C PHE A 76 0.48 -12.84 -32.99
N HIS A 77 -0.58 -12.83 -33.81
CA HIS A 77 -1.09 -11.60 -34.38
C HIS A 77 -1.65 -10.69 -33.29
N GLU A 78 -1.35 -9.40 -33.35
CA GLU A 78 -1.96 -8.42 -32.46
C GLU A 78 -3.49 -8.50 -32.48
N PRO A 79 -4.15 -8.35 -31.31
CA PRO A 79 -5.59 -8.25 -31.30
C PRO A 79 -6.01 -7.02 -32.12
N PRO A 80 -6.98 -7.14 -33.04
CA PRO A 80 -7.44 -5.99 -33.79
C PRO A 80 -7.92 -4.92 -32.81
N THR A 81 -7.53 -3.67 -33.02
CA THR A 81 -7.97 -2.52 -32.26
C THR A 81 -9.48 -2.61 -32.02
N PRO A 82 -9.97 -2.45 -30.78
CA PRO A 82 -11.37 -2.69 -30.47
C PRO A 82 -12.26 -1.86 -31.38
N PRO A 83 -13.21 -2.45 -32.12
CA PRO A 83 -14.04 -1.73 -33.06
C PRO A 83 -14.85 -0.67 -32.32
N LYS A 84 -14.81 0.55 -32.82
CA LYS A 84 -15.72 1.63 -32.41
C LYS A 84 -17.14 1.08 -32.38
N LYS A 85 -17.73 1.01 -31.19
CA LYS A 85 -19.11 0.62 -30.82
C LYS A 85 -19.97 0.02 -31.95
N LYS A 86 -20.13 -1.31 -31.93
CA LYS A 86 -21.30 -1.97 -32.53
C LYS A 86 -22.25 -2.44 -31.44
N LYS A 87 -23.57 -2.32 -31.76
CA LYS A 87 -24.71 -2.63 -30.89
C LYS A 87 -24.67 -4.08 -30.37
N LYS A 88 -25.28 -4.26 -29.17
CA LYS A 88 -25.55 -5.52 -28.47
C LYS A 88 -25.49 -6.79 -29.35
N GLY A 89 -24.42 -7.55 -29.21
CA GLY A 89 -24.22 -8.89 -29.68
C GLY A 89 -23.13 -9.53 -28.83
N LYS A 90 -23.18 -10.84 -28.63
CA LYS A 90 -22.21 -11.64 -27.89
C LYS A 90 -20.78 -11.13 -28.15
N ARG A 91 -19.97 -10.95 -27.13
CA ARG A 91 -18.53 -10.79 -27.27
C ARG A 91 -18.05 -12.05 -27.98
N ASP A 92 -17.63 -11.92 -29.23
CA ASP A 92 -16.77 -12.90 -29.85
C ASP A 92 -15.52 -12.95 -28.97
N GLU A 93 -15.25 -14.05 -28.32
CA GLU A 93 -14.01 -14.32 -27.64
C GLU A 93 -12.93 -14.26 -28.69
N PHE A 94 -12.02 -13.28 -28.55
CA PHE A 94 -10.86 -13.16 -29.42
C PHE A 94 -10.03 -14.43 -29.27
N LYS A 95 -9.96 -15.21 -30.33
CA LYS A 95 -9.04 -16.36 -30.44
C LYS A 95 -7.74 -15.85 -31.05
N PRO A 96 -6.64 -15.82 -30.30
CA PRO A 96 -5.33 -15.46 -30.83
C PRO A 96 -4.97 -16.46 -31.97
N ARG A 97 -4.58 -15.92 -33.11
CA ARG A 97 -4.11 -16.74 -34.22
C ARG A 97 -2.59 -16.76 -34.22
N LEU A 98 -2.03 -17.96 -34.19
CA LEU A 98 -0.61 -18.18 -34.30
C LEU A 98 -0.15 -17.72 -35.71
N LYS A 99 0.89 -16.90 -35.76
CA LYS A 99 1.50 -16.37 -36.97
C LYS A 99 2.61 -17.31 -37.46
N ASN A 100 3.45 -17.72 -36.51
CA ASN A 100 4.60 -18.56 -36.73
C ASN A 100 4.87 -19.41 -35.50
N LEU A 101 5.27 -20.67 -35.70
CA LEU A 101 5.75 -21.57 -34.66
C LEU A 101 7.13 -22.08 -35.07
N VAL A 102 8.13 -21.76 -34.28
CA VAL A 102 9.50 -22.25 -34.45
C VAL A 102 9.77 -23.28 -33.37
N CYS A 103 10.31 -24.42 -33.73
CA CYS A 103 10.77 -25.45 -32.81
C CYS A 103 12.28 -25.61 -32.96
N ILE A 104 13.01 -25.49 -31.86
CA ILE A 104 14.45 -25.66 -31.79
C ILE A 104 14.72 -26.85 -30.87
N PRO A 105 15.38 -27.92 -31.33
CA PRO A 105 15.77 -29.04 -30.48
C PRO A 105 16.62 -28.57 -29.31
N VAL A 106 16.41 -29.12 -28.09
CA VAL A 106 17.21 -28.76 -26.92
C VAL A 106 18.68 -29.04 -27.15
N ASP A 107 19.02 -30.04 -27.95
CA ASP A 107 20.41 -30.40 -28.27
C ASP A 107 21.14 -29.31 -29.06
N ASP A 108 20.44 -28.52 -29.86
CA ASP A 108 21.00 -27.43 -30.65
C ASP A 108 21.22 -26.13 -29.84
N ILE A 109 20.87 -26.12 -28.54
CA ILE A 109 21.04 -24.99 -27.64
C ILE A 109 22.08 -25.35 -26.56
N ASP A 110 23.25 -24.73 -26.63
CA ASP A 110 24.30 -24.94 -25.61
C ASP A 110 23.96 -24.23 -24.29
N GLU A 111 23.61 -22.95 -24.40
CA GLU A 111 23.28 -22.11 -23.26
C GLU A 111 22.38 -20.95 -23.67
N LEU A 112 21.48 -20.53 -22.75
CA LEU A 112 20.66 -19.34 -22.91
C LEU A 112 21.26 -18.13 -22.19
N PHE A 113 21.16 -16.96 -22.80
CA PHE A 113 21.57 -15.68 -22.27
C PHE A 113 20.36 -14.73 -22.28
N ALA A 114 20.21 -13.94 -21.22
CA ALA A 114 19.27 -12.82 -21.17
C ALA A 114 20.10 -11.55 -21.03
N GLU A 115 20.14 -10.75 -22.08
CA GLU A 115 20.92 -9.52 -22.15
C GLU A 115 20.01 -8.31 -21.99
N GLN A 116 20.50 -7.31 -21.27
CA GLN A 116 19.78 -6.08 -21.06
C GLN A 116 20.41 -4.95 -21.88
N TYR A 117 19.57 -4.23 -22.60
CA TYR A 117 19.91 -2.96 -23.26
C TYR A 117 19.26 -1.80 -22.50
N LEU A 118 19.46 -0.56 -22.97
CA LEU A 118 18.98 0.65 -22.29
C LEU A 118 17.47 0.66 -21.95
N ALA A 119 16.63 0.17 -22.86
CA ALA A 119 15.17 0.16 -22.71
C ALA A 119 14.52 -1.21 -22.95
N THR A 120 15.27 -2.15 -23.49
CA THR A 120 14.80 -3.47 -23.91
C THR A 120 15.76 -4.55 -23.42
N GLY A 121 15.35 -5.79 -23.49
CA GLY A 121 16.20 -6.96 -23.31
C GLY A 121 16.00 -7.94 -24.44
N GLN A 122 16.98 -8.81 -24.61
CA GLN A 122 17.00 -9.85 -25.62
C GLN A 122 17.32 -11.20 -25.00
N LEU A 123 16.59 -12.22 -25.36
CA LEU A 123 16.91 -13.60 -25.06
C LEU A 123 17.64 -14.20 -26.27
N THR A 124 18.85 -14.70 -26.03
CA THR A 124 19.69 -15.30 -27.05
C THR A 124 20.10 -16.70 -26.63
N TYR A 125 20.41 -17.57 -27.58
CA TYR A 125 21.03 -18.85 -27.32
C TYR A 125 22.32 -19.02 -28.11
N LYS A 126 23.24 -19.80 -27.55
CA LYS A 126 24.48 -20.17 -28.16
C LYS A 126 24.37 -21.57 -28.79
N ASN A 127 24.88 -21.73 -30.01
CA ASN A 127 25.06 -23.00 -30.67
C ASN A 127 26.46 -23.03 -31.29
N GLY A 128 27.36 -23.80 -30.70
CA GLY A 128 28.78 -23.78 -31.05
C GLY A 128 29.42 -22.41 -30.74
N ASP A 129 29.91 -21.72 -31.73
CA ASP A 129 30.52 -20.37 -31.61
C ASP A 129 29.56 -19.23 -32.02
N GLU A 130 28.34 -19.54 -32.43
CA GLU A 130 27.37 -18.55 -32.92
C GLU A 130 26.26 -18.27 -31.90
N TYR A 131 25.77 -17.00 -31.91
CA TYR A 131 24.68 -16.53 -31.04
C TYR A 131 23.45 -16.18 -31.88
N TYR A 132 22.29 -16.72 -31.48
CA TYR A 132 21.03 -16.52 -32.18
C TYR A 132 19.99 -15.84 -31.27
N SER A 133 19.23 -14.88 -31.81
CA SER A 133 18.14 -14.21 -31.10
C SER A 133 16.91 -15.12 -31.02
N LEU A 134 16.32 -15.24 -29.81
CA LEU A 134 15.05 -15.95 -29.58
C LEU A 134 13.87 -15.00 -29.46
N ALA A 135 14.01 -13.93 -28.67
CA ALA A 135 12.95 -12.98 -28.44
C ALA A 135 13.47 -11.67 -27.86
N TYR A 136 12.69 -10.60 -28.08
CA TYR A 136 12.92 -9.29 -27.48
C TYR A 136 11.84 -9.02 -26.43
N PHE A 137 12.17 -8.28 -25.38
CA PHE A 137 11.25 -7.95 -24.32
C PHE A 137 11.56 -6.60 -23.66
N THR A 138 10.55 -6.00 -23.06
CA THR A 138 10.73 -4.79 -22.25
C THR A 138 11.43 -5.11 -20.92
N ILE A 139 12.11 -4.11 -20.33
CA ILE A 139 12.81 -4.25 -19.04
C ILE A 139 11.90 -4.83 -17.94
N GLY A 140 10.61 -4.51 -17.97
CA GLY A 140 9.63 -5.08 -17.02
C GLY A 140 9.50 -6.61 -17.07
N SER A 141 9.95 -7.25 -18.15
CA SER A 141 9.94 -8.71 -18.33
C SER A 141 11.30 -9.39 -18.08
N LEU A 142 12.35 -8.62 -17.74
CA LEU A 142 13.72 -9.13 -17.57
C LEU A 142 13.81 -10.22 -16.47
N GLU A 143 13.18 -10.01 -15.32
CA GLU A 143 13.15 -11.01 -14.24
C GLU A 143 12.56 -12.35 -14.72
N ARG A 144 11.51 -12.30 -15.56
CA ARG A 144 10.89 -13.50 -16.12
C ARG A 144 11.80 -14.18 -17.16
N ALA A 145 12.48 -13.38 -17.98
CA ALA A 145 13.46 -13.88 -18.95
C ALA A 145 14.66 -14.52 -18.26
N ASP A 146 15.17 -13.92 -17.18
CA ASP A 146 16.27 -14.48 -16.39
C ASP A 146 15.87 -15.78 -15.68
N ASN A 147 14.65 -15.87 -15.16
CA ASN A 147 14.12 -17.12 -14.61
C ASN A 147 13.96 -18.19 -15.67
N PHE A 148 13.46 -17.83 -16.86
CA PHE A 148 13.35 -18.75 -18.01
C PHE A 148 14.72 -19.30 -18.38
N LYS A 149 15.74 -18.43 -18.52
CA LYS A 149 17.13 -18.80 -18.77
C LYS A 149 17.68 -19.75 -17.69
N LYS A 150 17.50 -19.41 -16.39
CA LYS A 150 18.03 -20.23 -15.28
C LYS A 150 17.43 -21.63 -15.25
N ILE A 151 16.10 -21.75 -15.47
CA ILE A 151 15.42 -23.05 -15.49
C ILE A 151 15.91 -23.87 -16.66
N PHE A 152 15.99 -23.29 -17.87
CA PHE A 152 16.48 -23.99 -19.04
C PHE A 152 17.94 -24.45 -18.92
N ASN A 153 18.84 -23.54 -18.51
CA ASN A 153 20.27 -23.87 -18.35
C ASN A 153 20.49 -24.93 -17.26
N ALA A 154 19.68 -24.92 -16.20
CA ALA A 154 19.72 -26.00 -15.18
C ALA A 154 19.25 -27.34 -15.74
N LEU A 155 18.19 -27.36 -16.57
CA LEU A 155 17.75 -28.55 -17.27
C LEU A 155 18.87 -29.12 -18.17
N LYS A 156 19.49 -28.27 -19.01
CA LYS A 156 20.57 -28.64 -19.93
C LYS A 156 21.81 -29.17 -19.19
N GLN A 157 22.13 -28.61 -17.99
CA GLN A 157 23.25 -29.06 -17.16
C GLN A 157 22.93 -30.29 -16.32
N GLY A 158 21.74 -30.86 -16.43
CA GLY A 158 21.31 -32.03 -15.60
C GLY A 158 21.15 -31.70 -14.12
N LYS A 159 21.05 -30.43 -13.75
CA LYS A 159 20.80 -29.98 -12.38
C LYS A 159 19.32 -30.03 -12.04
N ASP A 160 18.99 -30.11 -10.75
CA ASP A 160 17.58 -30.05 -10.30
C ASP A 160 16.97 -28.67 -10.57
N TYR A 161 16.30 -28.54 -11.72
CA TYR A 161 15.62 -27.28 -12.11
C TYR A 161 14.38 -26.99 -11.26
N LYS A 162 13.84 -27.97 -10.50
CA LYS A 162 12.63 -27.79 -9.68
C LYS A 162 12.80 -26.76 -8.59
N GLN A 163 14.02 -26.60 -8.05
CA GLN A 163 14.32 -25.54 -7.07
C GLN A 163 14.18 -24.14 -7.71
N TYR A 164 14.53 -23.96 -8.97
CA TYR A 164 14.36 -22.68 -9.69
C TYR A 164 12.90 -22.44 -10.07
N LEU A 165 12.11 -23.48 -10.35
CA LEU A 165 10.65 -23.36 -10.50
C LEU A 165 9.99 -22.84 -9.24
N SER A 166 10.44 -23.25 -8.05
CA SER A 166 9.91 -22.75 -6.77
C SER A 166 10.25 -21.27 -6.55
N ILE A 167 11.39 -20.80 -7.00
CA ILE A 167 11.80 -19.39 -6.93
C ILE A 167 11.01 -18.57 -7.96
N ALA A 168 10.90 -19.04 -9.19
CA ALA A 168 10.13 -18.37 -10.25
C ALA A 168 8.63 -18.25 -9.94
N THR A 169 8.08 -19.23 -9.22
CA THR A 169 6.68 -19.23 -8.74
C THR A 169 6.54 -18.58 -7.37
N GLY A 170 7.64 -18.16 -6.73
CA GLY A 170 7.68 -17.61 -5.37
C GLY A 170 6.80 -16.37 -5.14
N ASN A 171 6.48 -15.64 -6.20
CA ASN A 171 5.55 -14.53 -6.17
C ASN A 171 4.10 -14.91 -6.48
N ASN A 172 3.80 -16.20 -6.64
CA ASN A 172 2.45 -16.68 -6.86
C ASN A 172 1.89 -17.37 -5.62
N CYS A 173 0.60 -17.21 -5.41
CA CYS A 173 -0.08 -17.84 -4.28
C CYS A 173 -0.08 -19.37 -4.41
N GLN A 174 0.50 -20.06 -3.45
CA GLN A 174 0.52 -21.53 -3.40
C GLN A 174 -0.87 -22.19 -3.36
N LYS A 175 -1.94 -21.43 -2.97
CA LYS A 175 -3.32 -21.92 -2.90
C LYS A 175 -4.12 -21.71 -4.17
N CYS A 176 -3.89 -20.62 -4.91
CA CYS A 176 -4.73 -20.25 -6.07
C CYS A 176 -3.93 -19.89 -7.32
N GLY A 177 -2.60 -19.89 -7.27
CA GLY A 177 -1.73 -19.53 -8.39
C GLY A 177 -1.78 -18.05 -8.81
N ALA A 178 -2.58 -17.20 -8.15
CA ALA A 178 -2.65 -15.78 -8.48
C ALA A 178 -1.34 -15.07 -8.13
N PRO A 179 -0.86 -14.12 -8.96
CA PRO A 179 0.34 -13.37 -8.66
C PRO A 179 0.15 -12.54 -7.39
N ILE A 180 1.09 -12.66 -6.47
CA ILE A 180 1.15 -11.84 -5.26
C ILE A 180 1.90 -10.56 -5.64
N PRO A 181 1.30 -9.36 -5.45
CA PRO A 181 1.98 -8.10 -5.73
C PRO A 181 3.30 -7.98 -4.97
N LYS A 182 4.32 -7.35 -5.58
CA LYS A 182 5.62 -7.10 -4.94
C LYS A 182 5.43 -6.46 -3.56
N GLY A 183 6.09 -6.99 -2.55
CA GLY A 183 5.98 -6.54 -1.15
C GLY A 183 4.84 -7.15 -0.34
N LEU A 184 4.05 -8.06 -0.89
CA LEU A 184 3.05 -8.84 -0.17
C LEU A 184 3.51 -10.29 -0.03
N LYS A 185 3.36 -10.86 1.18
CA LYS A 185 3.64 -12.28 1.44
C LYS A 185 2.38 -13.18 1.37
N PHE A 186 1.22 -12.60 1.04
CA PHE A 186 -0.05 -13.33 0.99
C PHE A 186 -0.95 -12.89 -0.18
N CYS A 187 -1.75 -13.82 -0.65
CA CYS A 187 -2.70 -13.60 -1.73
C CYS A 187 -3.99 -12.94 -1.21
N LYS A 188 -4.42 -11.83 -1.81
CA LYS A 188 -5.65 -11.12 -1.46
C LYS A 188 -6.91 -12.00 -1.56
N ASP A 189 -6.93 -12.93 -2.51
CA ASP A 189 -8.10 -13.81 -2.76
C ASP A 189 -8.11 -15.03 -1.82
N CYS A 190 -6.97 -15.42 -1.28
CA CYS A 190 -6.80 -16.61 -0.45
C CYS A 190 -6.66 -16.33 1.05
N VAL A 191 -6.60 -15.06 1.46
CA VAL A 191 -6.61 -14.69 2.88
C VAL A 191 -7.87 -15.25 3.54
N ASP A 192 -7.70 -16.00 4.61
CA ASP A 192 -8.82 -16.52 5.39
C ASP A 192 -9.56 -15.35 6.06
N LYS A 193 -10.67 -14.98 5.47
CA LYS A 193 -11.54 -13.91 6.00
C LYS A 193 -11.97 -14.17 7.43
N LYS A 194 -12.09 -15.44 7.85
CA LYS A 194 -12.45 -15.79 9.25
C LYS A 194 -11.31 -15.42 10.21
N SER A 195 -10.06 -15.68 9.81
CA SER A 195 -8.89 -15.27 10.59
C SER A 195 -8.79 -13.75 10.71
N THR A 196 -9.01 -13.02 9.60
CA THR A 196 -9.04 -11.54 9.59
C THR A 196 -10.10 -11.02 10.55
N VAL A 197 -11.32 -11.58 10.51
CA VAL A 197 -12.43 -11.19 11.40
C VAL A 197 -12.09 -11.48 12.86
N LYS A 198 -11.54 -12.65 13.18
CA LYS A 198 -11.13 -13.00 14.55
C LYS A 198 -10.09 -12.02 15.09
N ARG A 199 -9.11 -11.65 14.29
CA ARG A 199 -8.07 -10.66 14.63
C ARG A 199 -8.67 -9.26 14.78
N LEU A 200 -9.63 -8.91 13.94
CA LEU A 200 -10.33 -7.64 14.03
C LEU A 200 -11.03 -7.48 15.38
N PHE A 201 -11.72 -8.53 15.85
CA PHE A 201 -12.33 -8.54 17.19
C PHE A 201 -11.28 -8.44 18.31
N SER A 202 -10.04 -8.87 18.09
CA SER A 202 -8.99 -8.76 19.12
C SER A 202 -8.61 -7.32 19.47
N PHE A 203 -8.85 -6.35 18.57
CA PHE A 203 -8.64 -4.93 18.88
C PHE A 203 -9.59 -4.39 19.96
N PHE A 204 -10.70 -5.09 20.20
CA PHE A 204 -11.73 -4.71 21.17
C PHE A 204 -11.58 -5.45 22.52
N ASN A 205 -10.55 -6.30 22.66
CA ASN A 205 -10.35 -7.06 23.89
C ASN A 205 -10.18 -6.16 25.11
N ASP A 206 -9.51 -5.01 24.96
CA ASP A 206 -9.26 -4.08 26.05
C ASP A 206 -10.54 -3.36 26.50
N VAL A 207 -11.53 -3.24 25.63
CA VAL A 207 -12.82 -2.59 25.87
C VAL A 207 -14.01 -3.57 25.92
N LYS A 208 -13.76 -4.88 26.02
CA LYS A 208 -14.79 -5.95 25.93
C LYS A 208 -15.97 -5.75 26.89
N TRP A 209 -15.73 -5.32 28.11
CA TRP A 209 -16.77 -5.07 29.09
C TRP A 209 -17.61 -3.84 28.72
N LYS A 210 -16.99 -2.77 28.27
CA LYS A 210 -17.70 -1.59 27.75
C LYS A 210 -18.59 -1.97 26.57
N MET A 211 -18.07 -2.81 25.66
CA MET A 211 -18.84 -3.37 24.52
C MET A 211 -20.03 -4.22 24.99
N ALA A 212 -19.84 -5.06 26.00
CA ALA A 212 -20.93 -5.89 26.56
C ALA A 212 -22.04 -5.01 27.15
N PHE A 213 -21.70 -3.98 27.93
CA PHE A 213 -22.68 -3.02 28.45
C PHE A 213 -23.38 -2.23 27.35
N MET A 214 -22.65 -1.83 26.31
CA MET A 214 -23.22 -1.18 25.13
C MET A 214 -24.26 -2.08 24.45
N ILE A 215 -23.91 -3.34 24.19
CA ILE A 215 -24.82 -4.32 23.57
C ILE A 215 -26.06 -4.53 24.46
N ALA A 216 -25.87 -4.69 25.77
CA ALA A 216 -26.96 -4.84 26.70
C ALA A 216 -27.92 -3.63 26.69
N ALA A 217 -27.38 -2.41 26.66
CA ALA A 217 -28.18 -1.20 26.58
C ALA A 217 -28.98 -1.11 25.26
N VAL A 218 -28.33 -1.48 24.12
CA VAL A 218 -29.01 -1.54 22.82
C VAL A 218 -30.12 -2.58 22.83
N LEU A 219 -29.90 -3.77 23.40
CA LEU A 219 -30.90 -4.82 23.48
C LEU A 219 -32.12 -4.39 24.33
N VAL A 220 -31.90 -3.76 25.49
CA VAL A 220 -32.95 -3.23 26.33
C VAL A 220 -33.72 -2.12 25.62
N SER A 221 -33.03 -1.18 25.02
CA SER A 221 -33.65 -0.10 24.22
C SER A 221 -34.49 -0.65 23.07
N THR A 222 -34.00 -1.66 22.34
CA THR A 222 -34.76 -2.33 21.27
C THR A 222 -35.96 -3.07 21.80
N ALA A 223 -35.84 -3.78 22.92
CA ALA A 223 -36.96 -4.48 23.57
C ALA A 223 -38.09 -3.50 23.98
N ILE A 224 -37.72 -2.35 24.55
CA ILE A 224 -38.69 -1.29 24.88
C ILE A 224 -39.40 -0.80 23.63
N THR A 225 -38.65 -0.57 22.52
CA THR A 225 -39.20 -0.12 21.26
C THR A 225 -40.26 -1.09 20.70
N LEU A 226 -40.03 -2.41 20.86
CA LEU A 226 -40.98 -3.45 20.43
C LEU A 226 -42.27 -3.47 21.26
N VAL A 227 -42.24 -3.02 22.50
CA VAL A 227 -43.41 -3.00 23.38
C VAL A 227 -44.27 -1.74 23.15
N ILE A 228 -43.69 -0.63 22.68
CA ILE A 228 -44.41 0.64 22.49
C ILE A 228 -45.70 0.49 21.64
N PRO A 229 -45.72 -0.21 20.47
CA PRO A 229 -46.93 -0.36 19.66
C PRO A 229 -48.09 -1.05 20.38
N GLN A 230 -47.81 -1.98 21.29
CA GLN A 230 -48.83 -2.64 22.08
C GLN A 230 -49.59 -1.66 22.97
N PHE A 231 -48.92 -0.67 23.56
CA PHE A 231 -49.55 0.37 24.36
C PHE A 231 -50.19 1.47 23.48
N SER A 232 -49.43 1.92 22.46
CA SER A 232 -49.87 3.06 21.64
C SER A 232 -51.01 2.77 20.69
N THR A 233 -51.19 1.48 20.32
CA THR A 233 -52.17 1.10 19.30
C THR A 233 -53.12 0.06 19.87
N GLN A 234 -52.62 -1.11 20.28
CA GLN A 234 -53.53 -2.20 20.74
C GLN A 234 -54.33 -1.80 21.95
N LYS A 235 -53.70 -1.51 23.08
CA LYS A 235 -54.43 -1.17 24.31
C LYS A 235 -55.23 0.11 24.20
N LEU A 236 -54.70 1.12 23.50
CA LEU A 236 -55.45 2.37 23.29
C LEU A 236 -56.76 2.11 22.56
N TYR A 237 -56.72 1.29 21.51
CA TYR A 237 -57.94 0.98 20.75
C TYR A 237 -58.89 0.05 21.48
N ASP A 238 -58.37 -1.06 22.00
CA ASP A 238 -59.21 -2.11 22.59
C ASP A 238 -59.72 -1.76 23.97
N GLU A 239 -58.92 -1.09 24.83
CA GLU A 239 -59.33 -0.79 26.21
C GLU A 239 -60.03 0.60 26.41
N VAL A 240 -59.74 1.56 25.47
CA VAL A 240 -60.25 2.93 25.65
C VAL A 240 -61.19 3.38 24.54
N LEU A 241 -60.89 3.13 23.26
CA LEU A 241 -61.65 3.68 22.11
C LEU A 241 -62.78 2.73 21.66
N ASN A 242 -62.64 1.44 21.85
CA ASN A 242 -63.63 0.43 21.40
C ASN A 242 -64.49 -0.13 22.56
N VAL A 243 -64.67 0.64 23.64
CA VAL A 243 -65.54 0.26 24.78
C VAL A 243 -66.93 0.66 24.44
N ASP A 244 -67.94 -0.23 24.81
CA ASP A 244 -69.34 0.02 24.64
C ASP A 244 -69.77 1.39 25.19
N ASN A 245 -70.69 2.05 24.51
CA ASN A 245 -71.23 3.39 24.84
C ASN A 245 -71.80 3.53 26.27
N THR A 246 -71.73 2.49 27.08
CA THR A 246 -72.17 2.44 28.46
C THR A 246 -71.12 2.78 29.51
N ALA A 247 -69.87 2.89 29.12
CA ALA A 247 -68.77 3.21 30.05
C ALA A 247 -68.83 4.67 30.50
N SER A 248 -68.67 4.89 31.82
CA SER A 248 -68.57 6.24 32.36
C SER A 248 -67.40 7.00 31.84
N TYR A 249 -67.57 8.30 31.52
CA TYR A 249 -66.52 9.21 31.09
C TYR A 249 -65.22 9.16 31.95
N GLN A 250 -65.41 8.98 33.28
CA GLN A 250 -64.29 8.88 34.20
C GLN A 250 -63.42 7.62 33.94
N VAL A 251 -64.04 6.47 33.66
CA VAL A 251 -63.31 5.22 33.37
C VAL A 251 -62.53 5.34 32.08
N LEU A 252 -63.08 5.97 31.02
CA LEU A 252 -62.42 6.21 29.76
C LEU A 252 -61.24 7.20 29.92
N PHE A 253 -61.46 8.25 30.71
CA PHE A 253 -60.44 9.26 30.98
C PHE A 253 -59.24 8.71 31.80
N ASP A 254 -59.57 7.93 32.88
CA ASP A 254 -58.50 7.29 33.68
C ASP A 254 -57.71 6.23 32.88
N GLY A 255 -58.43 5.47 32.04
CA GLY A 255 -57.77 4.54 31.09
C GLY A 255 -56.83 5.26 30.14
N LEU A 256 -57.28 6.37 29.54
CA LEU A 256 -56.49 7.18 28.63
C LEU A 256 -55.24 7.74 29.34
N ILE A 257 -55.39 8.33 30.53
CA ILE A 257 -54.27 8.85 31.31
C ILE A 257 -53.25 7.74 31.62
N SER A 258 -53.70 6.55 32.05
CA SER A 258 -52.86 5.42 32.33
C SER A 258 -52.01 5.00 31.12
N ILE A 259 -52.64 4.92 29.92
CA ILE A 259 -51.93 4.56 28.70
C ILE A 259 -50.91 5.65 28.32
N VAL A 260 -51.32 6.94 28.37
CA VAL A 260 -50.41 8.06 28.07
C VAL A 260 -49.22 8.09 29.03
N LEU A 261 -49.42 7.89 30.31
CA LEU A 261 -48.34 7.83 31.30
C LEU A 261 -47.41 6.63 31.06
N SER A 262 -47.98 5.45 30.74
CA SER A 262 -47.23 4.25 30.40
C SER A 262 -46.38 4.45 29.15
N MET A 263 -46.96 5.05 28.10
CA MET A 263 -46.21 5.40 26.89
C MET A 263 -45.13 6.41 27.16
N ALA A 264 -45.40 7.43 27.96
CA ALA A 264 -44.39 8.43 28.33
C ALA A 264 -43.23 7.78 29.09
N ALA A 265 -43.52 6.90 30.05
CA ALA A 265 -42.54 6.16 30.81
C ALA A 265 -41.69 5.25 29.91
N LEU A 266 -42.31 4.51 28.97
CA LEU A 266 -41.60 3.67 28.00
C LEU A 266 -40.69 4.48 27.07
N LYS A 267 -41.17 5.61 26.51
CA LYS A 267 -40.40 6.49 25.66
C LYS A 267 -39.25 7.15 26.40
N ILE A 268 -39.48 7.61 27.61
CA ILE A 268 -38.41 8.16 28.48
C ILE A 268 -37.36 7.09 28.79
N SER A 269 -37.79 5.89 29.16
CA SER A 269 -36.88 4.76 29.42
C SER A 269 -36.05 4.40 28.17
N HIS A 270 -36.70 4.30 27.02
CA HIS A 270 -35.98 4.10 25.73
C HIS A 270 -34.93 5.18 25.52
N GLN A 271 -35.30 6.46 25.71
CA GLN A 271 -34.36 7.57 25.52
C GLN A 271 -33.19 7.54 26.51
N LEU A 272 -33.46 7.17 27.78
CA LEU A 272 -32.39 7.02 28.79
C LEU A 272 -31.41 5.90 28.43
N PHE A 273 -31.90 4.73 27.99
CA PHE A 273 -31.03 3.65 27.52
C PHE A 273 -30.26 4.04 26.27
N THR A 274 -30.85 4.81 25.36
CA THR A 274 -30.20 5.34 24.17
C THR A 274 -29.09 6.34 24.55
N LEU A 275 -29.37 7.26 25.48
CA LEU A 275 -28.35 8.18 26.00
C LEU A 275 -27.19 7.42 26.69
N PHE A 276 -27.50 6.44 27.50
CA PHE A 276 -26.52 5.59 28.18
C PHE A 276 -25.65 4.84 27.17
N TYR A 277 -26.24 4.24 26.16
CA TYR A 277 -25.56 3.60 25.06
C TYR A 277 -24.62 4.59 24.34
N GLN A 278 -25.10 5.76 23.95
CA GLN A 278 -24.31 6.78 23.26
C GLN A 278 -23.14 7.28 24.10
N TYR A 279 -23.34 7.45 25.40
CA TYR A 279 -22.27 7.82 26.33
C TYR A 279 -21.17 6.76 26.39
N ILE A 280 -21.53 5.49 26.44
CA ILE A 280 -20.55 4.39 26.41
C ILE A 280 -19.79 4.39 25.07
N VAL A 281 -20.49 4.55 23.95
CA VAL A 281 -19.88 4.64 22.61
C VAL A 281 -18.89 5.79 22.54
N ALA A 282 -19.25 6.97 23.03
CA ALA A 282 -18.37 8.13 23.04
C ALA A 282 -17.05 7.90 23.82
N GLY A 283 -17.09 7.02 24.83
CA GLY A 283 -15.91 6.62 25.59
C GLY A 283 -15.05 5.54 24.90
N ILE A 284 -15.69 4.55 24.26
CA ILE A 284 -14.97 3.47 23.57
C ILE A 284 -14.22 3.99 22.35
N LEU A 285 -14.82 4.91 21.67
CA LEU A 285 -14.48 5.43 20.38
C LEU A 285 -13.03 5.90 20.23
N PRO A 286 -12.58 6.90 20.97
CA PRO A 286 -11.22 7.42 20.87
C PRO A 286 -10.18 6.37 21.28
N GLU A 287 -10.52 5.53 22.28
CA GLU A 287 -9.63 4.51 22.83
C GLU A 287 -9.26 3.44 21.80
N VAL A 288 -10.26 2.93 21.06
CA VAL A 288 -10.02 1.91 20.03
C VAL A 288 -9.28 2.48 18.83
N VAL A 289 -9.66 3.67 18.34
CA VAL A 289 -8.96 4.35 17.24
C VAL A 289 -7.52 4.63 17.59
N TYR A 290 -7.28 5.16 18.80
CA TYR A 290 -5.94 5.39 19.32
C TYR A 290 -5.12 4.09 19.32
N SER A 291 -5.67 3.01 19.86
CA SER A 291 -4.98 1.70 19.90
C SER A 291 -4.65 1.18 18.51
N ILE A 292 -5.59 1.25 17.56
CA ILE A 292 -5.36 0.81 16.18
C ILE A 292 -4.27 1.66 15.52
N LYS A 293 -4.38 2.99 15.58
CA LYS A 293 -3.41 3.91 14.97
C LYS A 293 -2.01 3.72 15.57
N LEU A 294 -1.92 3.59 16.90
CA LEU A 294 -0.65 3.34 17.58
C LEU A 294 -0.01 2.01 17.15
N LYS A 295 -0.79 0.94 17.06
CA LYS A 295 -0.29 -0.38 16.61
C LYS A 295 0.20 -0.33 15.15
N ILE A 296 -0.54 0.34 14.26
CA ILE A 296 -0.12 0.53 12.86
C ILE A 296 1.18 1.33 12.81
N PHE A 297 1.23 2.46 13.49
CA PHE A 297 2.39 3.34 13.48
C PHE A 297 3.63 2.66 14.07
N LYS A 298 3.46 1.92 15.19
CA LYS A 298 4.55 1.12 15.79
C LYS A 298 5.06 0.05 14.82
N ALA A 299 4.15 -0.64 14.11
CA ALA A 299 4.54 -1.61 13.09
C ALA A 299 5.32 -0.93 11.95
N MET A 300 4.82 0.21 11.45
CA MET A 300 5.52 0.99 10.43
C MET A 300 6.93 1.38 10.87
N GLN A 301 7.11 1.92 12.07
CA GLN A 301 8.44 2.31 12.57
C GLN A 301 9.41 1.13 12.70
N GLY A 302 8.91 -0.09 12.80
CA GLY A 302 9.73 -1.31 12.84
C GLY A 302 10.13 -1.85 11.47
N LEU A 303 9.59 -1.30 10.36
CA LEU A 303 9.90 -1.79 9.02
C LEU A 303 11.21 -1.23 8.47
N SER A 304 11.88 -2.00 7.60
CA SER A 304 13.13 -1.61 6.93
C SER A 304 12.90 -0.54 5.87
N VAL A 305 13.97 0.18 5.50
CA VAL A 305 13.93 1.23 4.46
C VAL A 305 13.42 0.70 3.13
N GLY A 306 13.77 -0.54 2.76
CA GLY A 306 13.32 -1.19 1.52
C GLY A 306 11.80 -1.26 1.37
N PHE A 307 11.04 -1.35 2.48
CA PHE A 307 9.59 -1.29 2.43
C PHE A 307 9.06 0.07 1.92
N TYR A 308 9.70 1.15 2.32
CA TYR A 308 9.28 2.52 1.98
C TYR A 308 9.66 2.91 0.55
N THR A 309 10.78 2.40 0.03
CA THR A 309 11.26 2.71 -1.32
C THR A 309 10.26 2.30 -2.41
N HIS A 310 9.50 1.22 -2.19
CA HIS A 310 8.54 0.69 -3.16
C HIS A 310 7.09 1.14 -2.93
N LYS A 311 6.82 1.97 -1.90
CA LYS A 311 5.44 2.38 -1.56
C LYS A 311 5.29 3.89 -1.54
N GLN A 312 4.21 4.36 -2.16
CA GLN A 312 3.87 5.79 -2.12
C GLN A 312 3.46 6.19 -0.70
N THR A 313 4.05 7.26 -0.19
CA THR A 313 3.77 7.82 1.15
C THR A 313 2.27 8.06 1.38
N GLY A 314 1.56 8.59 0.38
CA GLY A 314 0.11 8.83 0.44
C GLY A 314 -0.69 7.56 0.73
N SER A 315 -0.31 6.40 0.15
CA SER A 315 -0.99 5.14 0.40
C SER A 315 -0.78 4.63 1.83
N LEU A 316 0.37 4.91 2.44
CA LEU A 316 0.66 4.56 3.83
C LEU A 316 -0.10 5.47 4.80
N MET A 317 -0.15 6.78 4.52
CA MET A 317 -0.96 7.73 5.30
C MET A 317 -2.45 7.33 5.29
N GLU A 318 -2.97 6.90 4.14
CA GLU A 318 -4.35 6.44 4.01
C GLU A 318 -4.67 5.24 4.92
N ARG A 319 -3.71 4.32 5.10
CA ARG A 319 -3.88 3.17 6.01
C ARG A 319 -3.97 3.58 7.47
N VAL A 320 -3.18 4.57 7.89
CA VAL A 320 -3.22 5.08 9.27
C VAL A 320 -4.48 5.91 9.54
N THR A 321 -4.96 6.66 8.55
CA THR A 321 -6.09 7.59 8.71
C THR A 321 -7.41 6.96 8.30
N ARG A 322 -7.63 6.72 7.00
CA ARG A 322 -8.91 6.28 6.45
C ARG A 322 -9.24 4.83 6.79
N ASP A 323 -8.27 3.91 6.68
CA ASP A 323 -8.54 2.49 6.93
C ASP A 323 -8.84 2.23 8.40
N SER A 324 -8.13 2.88 9.34
CA SER A 324 -8.46 2.80 10.77
C SER A 324 -9.85 3.35 11.07
N ASN A 325 -10.27 4.43 10.39
CA ASN A 325 -11.60 5.01 10.55
C ASN A 325 -12.71 4.10 9.96
N ASN A 326 -12.47 3.41 8.83
CA ASN A 326 -13.45 2.47 8.27
C ASN A 326 -13.72 1.29 9.21
N ILE A 327 -12.67 0.78 9.87
CA ILE A 327 -12.81 -0.26 10.90
C ILE A 327 -13.65 0.28 12.05
N TYR A 328 -13.33 1.46 12.52
CA TYR A 328 -13.99 2.14 13.60
C TYR A 328 -15.49 2.30 13.35
N TRP A 329 -15.88 2.97 12.24
CA TRP A 329 -17.31 3.26 11.94
C TRP A 329 -18.16 2.02 11.88
N PHE A 330 -17.60 0.90 11.38
CA PHE A 330 -18.34 -0.37 11.40
C PHE A 330 -18.65 -0.85 12.81
N PHE A 331 -17.68 -0.77 13.75
CA PHE A 331 -17.87 -1.31 15.09
C PHE A 331 -18.68 -0.38 16.00
N VAL A 332 -18.66 0.90 15.73
CA VAL A 332 -19.36 1.90 16.57
C VAL A 332 -20.80 2.07 16.15
N ASP A 333 -21.04 2.27 14.88
CA ASP A 333 -22.39 2.45 14.33
C ASP A 333 -22.94 1.18 13.69
N GLY A 334 -22.17 0.55 12.82
CA GLY A 334 -22.65 -0.60 12.05
C GLY A 334 -23.01 -1.82 12.89
N PHE A 335 -22.14 -2.19 13.84
CA PHE A 335 -22.34 -3.42 14.63
C PHE A 335 -23.48 -3.34 15.65
N PRO A 336 -23.64 -2.25 16.44
CA PRO A 336 -24.79 -2.09 17.31
C PRO A 336 -26.12 -2.02 16.54
N TYR A 337 -26.15 -1.27 15.43
CA TYR A 337 -27.32 -1.23 14.56
C TYR A 337 -27.65 -2.59 13.96
N LEU A 338 -26.63 -3.38 13.58
CA LEU A 338 -26.84 -4.74 13.09
C LEU A 338 -27.53 -5.61 14.14
N ILE A 339 -27.07 -5.55 15.40
CA ILE A 339 -27.67 -6.30 16.51
C ILE A 339 -29.09 -5.81 16.74
N SER A 340 -29.32 -4.50 16.85
CA SER A 340 -30.64 -3.92 17.06
C SER A 340 -31.60 -4.36 15.96
N ASN A 341 -31.23 -4.25 14.68
CA ASN A 341 -32.11 -4.62 13.57
C ASN A 341 -32.42 -6.13 13.53
N ILE A 342 -31.43 -6.99 13.82
CA ILE A 342 -31.68 -8.44 13.94
C ILE A 342 -32.68 -8.75 15.06
N VAL A 343 -32.48 -8.15 16.23
CA VAL A 343 -33.38 -8.36 17.39
C VAL A 343 -34.75 -7.77 17.10
N THR A 344 -34.84 -6.62 16.44
CA THR A 344 -36.10 -6.02 16.00
C THR A 344 -36.90 -6.96 15.08
N VAL A 345 -36.26 -7.50 14.04
CA VAL A 345 -36.93 -8.42 13.10
C VAL A 345 -37.41 -9.70 13.80
N ILE A 346 -36.54 -10.30 14.61
CA ILE A 346 -36.85 -11.53 15.36
C ILE A 346 -37.98 -11.24 16.38
N GLY A 347 -37.88 -10.15 17.14
CA GLY A 347 -38.88 -9.75 18.11
C GLY A 347 -40.23 -9.44 17.49
N ILE A 348 -40.29 -8.70 16.38
CA ILE A 348 -41.51 -8.44 15.62
C ILE A 348 -42.14 -9.77 15.17
N ILE A 349 -41.38 -10.66 14.55
CA ILE A 349 -41.87 -11.96 14.07
C ILE A 349 -42.45 -12.79 15.23
N ILE A 350 -41.75 -12.82 16.38
CA ILE A 350 -42.23 -13.53 17.57
C ILE A 350 -43.54 -12.93 18.08
N ILE A 351 -43.65 -11.62 18.28
CA ILE A 351 -44.88 -10.95 18.75
C ILE A 351 -46.02 -11.21 17.78
N MET A 352 -45.78 -11.05 16.49
CA MET A 352 -46.82 -11.27 15.47
C MET A 352 -47.30 -12.72 15.41
N LEU A 353 -46.43 -13.72 15.63
CA LEU A 353 -46.83 -15.14 15.71
C LEU A 353 -47.75 -15.42 16.90
N PHE A 354 -47.50 -14.77 18.04
CA PHE A 354 -48.37 -14.91 19.21
C PHE A 354 -49.72 -14.23 19.03
N THR A 355 -49.79 -13.17 18.22
CA THR A 355 -51.06 -12.46 17.98
C THR A 355 -51.88 -13.16 16.89
N SER A 356 -51.32 -13.46 15.72
CA SER A 356 -52.03 -14.20 14.66
C SER A 356 -51.05 -14.89 13.71
N VAL A 357 -51.08 -16.23 13.71
CA VAL A 357 -50.26 -17.05 12.80
C VAL A 357 -50.65 -16.83 11.34
N LYS A 358 -51.96 -16.66 11.04
CA LYS A 358 -52.48 -16.49 9.68
C LYS A 358 -51.93 -15.21 9.02
N LEU A 359 -52.00 -14.07 9.74
CA LEU A 359 -51.47 -12.79 9.25
C LEU A 359 -49.94 -12.78 9.18
N THR A 360 -49.26 -13.39 10.15
CA THR A 360 -47.80 -13.46 10.16
C THR A 360 -47.24 -14.27 8.99
N LEU A 361 -47.90 -15.37 8.60
CA LEU A 361 -47.51 -16.11 7.38
C LEU A 361 -47.61 -15.27 6.12
N MET A 362 -48.61 -14.40 5.99
CA MET A 362 -48.72 -13.47 4.86
C MET A 362 -47.52 -12.51 4.80
N ILE A 363 -47.09 -11.99 5.96
CA ILE A 363 -45.95 -11.10 6.06
C ILE A 363 -44.64 -11.86 5.73
N ILE A 364 -44.48 -13.09 6.21
CA ILE A 364 -43.29 -13.91 5.91
C ILE A 364 -43.17 -14.19 4.40
N ILE A 365 -44.31 -14.47 3.72
CA ILE A 365 -44.32 -14.66 2.26
C ILE A 365 -43.90 -13.37 1.55
N ALA A 366 -44.39 -12.24 2.01
CA ALA A 366 -44.03 -10.92 1.49
C ALA A 366 -42.56 -10.62 1.70
N ALA A 367 -42.04 -10.82 2.90
CA ALA A 367 -40.62 -10.65 3.21
C ALA A 367 -39.72 -11.58 2.37
N ALA A 368 -40.17 -12.83 2.15
CA ALA A 368 -39.43 -13.76 1.29
C ALA A 368 -39.33 -13.24 -0.16
N THR A 369 -40.39 -12.61 -0.68
CA THR A 369 -40.37 -11.97 -2.01
C THR A 369 -39.27 -10.88 -2.08
N ILE A 370 -39.20 -10.01 -1.06
CA ILE A 370 -38.15 -8.97 -0.97
C ILE A 370 -36.78 -9.60 -0.92
N PHE A 371 -36.58 -10.66 -0.12
CA PHE A 371 -35.31 -11.39 0.00
C PHE A 371 -34.86 -12.05 -1.33
N ILE A 372 -35.78 -12.38 -2.21
CA ILE A 372 -35.48 -12.94 -3.54
C ILE A 372 -35.12 -11.83 -4.55
N VAL A 373 -35.88 -10.73 -4.56
CA VAL A 373 -35.70 -9.63 -5.51
C VAL A 373 -34.43 -8.81 -5.19
N TYR A 374 -34.15 -8.57 -3.92
CA TYR A 374 -33.05 -7.74 -3.48
C TYR A 374 -31.66 -8.19 -4.01
N PRO A 375 -31.22 -9.46 -3.92
CA PRO A 375 -29.91 -9.88 -4.45
C PRO A 375 -29.76 -9.74 -5.96
N ALA A 376 -30.85 -9.82 -6.72
CA ALA A 376 -30.83 -9.62 -8.16
C ALA A 376 -30.53 -8.14 -8.50
N MET A 377 -31.11 -7.22 -7.76
CA MET A 377 -30.88 -5.79 -7.92
C MET A 377 -29.53 -5.35 -7.38
N GLU A 378 -29.07 -5.91 -6.27
CA GLU A 378 -27.76 -5.63 -5.66
C GLU A 378 -26.59 -5.83 -6.65
N LYS A 379 -26.65 -6.86 -7.51
CA LYS A 379 -25.66 -7.05 -8.57
C LYS A 379 -25.59 -5.88 -9.54
N LYS A 380 -26.75 -5.30 -9.88
CA LYS A 380 -26.84 -4.13 -10.77
C LYS A 380 -26.26 -2.89 -10.07
N PHE A 381 -26.63 -2.65 -8.81
CA PHE A 381 -26.11 -1.53 -8.01
C PHE A 381 -24.60 -1.62 -7.82
N ARG A 382 -24.05 -2.75 -7.40
CA ARG A 382 -22.61 -2.94 -7.28
C ARG A 382 -21.86 -2.62 -8.57
N LYS A 383 -22.43 -2.96 -9.74
CA LYS A 383 -21.82 -2.66 -11.03
C LYS A 383 -21.86 -1.17 -11.37
N LEU A 384 -22.93 -0.49 -10.99
CA LEU A 384 -23.07 0.97 -11.16
C LEU A 384 -22.14 1.72 -10.19
N SER A 385 -22.16 1.38 -8.92
CA SER A 385 -21.27 1.96 -7.90
C SER A 385 -19.79 1.74 -8.22
N HIS A 386 -19.42 0.57 -8.74
CA HIS A 386 -18.04 0.33 -9.20
C HIS A 386 -17.66 1.26 -10.36
N ARG A 387 -18.57 1.55 -11.29
CA ARG A 387 -18.31 2.52 -12.38
C ARG A 387 -18.13 3.93 -11.84
N VAL A 388 -18.98 4.36 -10.90
CA VAL A 388 -18.83 5.64 -10.20
C VAL A 388 -17.45 5.72 -9.55
N TRP A 389 -17.06 4.71 -8.78
CA TRP A 389 -15.76 4.66 -8.12
C TRP A 389 -14.59 4.78 -9.10
N VAL A 390 -14.63 4.07 -10.23
CA VAL A 390 -13.57 4.14 -11.26
C VAL A 390 -13.45 5.56 -11.85
N GLN A 391 -14.58 6.24 -12.10
CA GLN A 391 -14.53 7.61 -12.64
C GLN A 391 -14.03 8.61 -11.59
N HIS A 392 -14.46 8.48 -10.33
CA HIS A 392 -13.91 9.28 -9.22
C HIS A 392 -12.40 9.08 -9.03
N SER A 393 -11.92 7.86 -9.10
CA SER A 393 -10.47 7.58 -9.01
C SER A 393 -9.68 8.30 -10.11
N ARG A 394 -10.20 8.31 -11.36
CA ARG A 394 -9.58 9.05 -12.48
C ARG A 394 -9.60 10.56 -12.26
N LEU A 395 -10.72 11.09 -11.74
CA LEU A 395 -10.83 12.51 -11.42
C LEU A 395 -9.81 12.92 -10.35
N THR A 396 -9.71 12.12 -9.27
CA THR A 396 -8.75 12.37 -8.18
C THR A 396 -7.30 12.33 -8.69
N SER A 397 -6.96 11.36 -9.55
CA SER A 397 -5.63 11.30 -10.17
C SER A 397 -5.34 12.56 -10.99
N LYS A 398 -6.31 13.00 -11.83
CA LYS A 398 -6.12 14.20 -12.64
C LYS A 398 -5.95 15.48 -11.80
N VAL A 399 -6.69 15.59 -10.70
CA VAL A 399 -6.52 16.71 -9.74
C VAL A 399 -5.13 16.68 -9.12
N SER A 400 -4.67 15.50 -8.69
CA SER A 400 -3.34 15.33 -8.11
C SER A 400 -2.24 15.72 -9.11
N ASP A 401 -2.35 15.28 -10.37
CA ASP A 401 -1.39 15.60 -11.42
C ASP A 401 -1.34 17.12 -11.69
N ASN A 402 -2.50 17.77 -11.75
CA ASN A 402 -2.58 19.21 -11.98
C ASN A 402 -2.02 20.03 -10.82
N ILE A 403 -2.24 19.59 -9.56
CA ILE A 403 -1.69 20.25 -8.37
C ILE A 403 -0.17 20.11 -8.36
N ASN A 404 0.35 18.90 -8.58
CA ASN A 404 1.79 18.64 -8.59
C ASN A 404 2.49 19.31 -9.77
N GLY A 405 1.83 19.36 -10.93
CA GLY A 405 2.33 19.95 -12.17
C GLY A 405 1.99 21.43 -12.38
N HIS A 406 1.40 22.14 -11.39
CA HIS A 406 0.85 23.48 -11.60
C HIS A 406 1.86 24.50 -12.14
N ARG A 407 3.16 24.40 -11.75
CA ARG A 407 4.22 25.25 -12.30
C ARG A 407 4.41 25.06 -13.80
N ILE A 408 4.34 23.81 -14.27
CA ILE A 408 4.46 23.46 -15.69
C ILE A 408 3.26 24.00 -16.46
N ILE A 409 2.05 23.81 -15.91
CA ILE A 409 0.80 24.31 -16.51
C ILE A 409 0.88 25.83 -16.66
N LYS A 410 1.34 26.55 -15.62
CA LYS A 410 1.53 28.00 -15.66
C LYS A 410 2.61 28.43 -16.63
N ALA A 411 3.76 27.75 -16.65
CA ALA A 411 4.88 28.08 -17.53
C ALA A 411 4.50 27.98 -19.03
N PHE A 412 3.61 27.02 -19.35
CA PHE A 412 3.15 26.81 -20.72
C PHE A 412 1.79 27.42 -21.03
N SER A 413 1.19 28.18 -20.11
CA SER A 413 -0.14 28.81 -20.25
C SER A 413 -1.24 27.82 -20.69
N LYS A 414 -1.25 26.60 -20.08
CA LYS A 414 -2.14 25.48 -20.43
C LYS A 414 -3.37 25.35 -19.54
N GLU A 415 -3.70 26.35 -18.75
CA GLU A 415 -4.84 26.33 -17.82
C GLU A 415 -6.19 26.02 -18.50
N GLY A 416 -6.39 26.61 -19.71
CA GLY A 416 -7.61 26.38 -20.47
C GLY A 416 -7.75 24.95 -20.96
N ASP A 417 -6.67 24.34 -21.43
CA ASP A 417 -6.64 22.97 -21.90
C ASP A 417 -6.89 22.00 -20.72
N GLU A 418 -6.24 22.25 -19.58
CA GLU A 418 -6.40 21.46 -18.36
C GLU A 418 -7.82 21.56 -17.79
N LEU A 419 -8.43 22.75 -17.80
CA LEU A 419 -9.82 22.95 -17.39
C LEU A 419 -10.79 22.18 -18.30
N ALA A 420 -10.55 22.22 -19.62
CA ALA A 420 -11.37 21.49 -20.58
C ALA A 420 -11.27 19.97 -20.37
N GLU A 421 -10.07 19.44 -20.09
CA GLU A 421 -9.87 18.02 -19.83
C GLU A 421 -10.49 17.60 -18.49
N PHE A 422 -10.34 18.42 -17.43
CA PHE A 422 -11.02 18.22 -16.16
C PHE A 422 -12.55 18.17 -16.35
N GLY A 423 -13.09 19.11 -17.15
CA GLY A 423 -14.53 19.13 -17.48
C GLY A 423 -15.00 17.84 -18.15
N LYS A 424 -14.22 17.26 -19.08
CA LYS A 424 -14.54 15.98 -19.73
C LYS A 424 -14.54 14.82 -18.74
N ILE A 425 -13.57 14.78 -17.82
CA ILE A 425 -13.47 13.72 -16.82
C ILE A 425 -14.60 13.87 -15.80
N SER A 426 -14.85 15.08 -15.31
CA SER A 426 -15.96 15.42 -14.40
C SER A 426 -17.33 15.08 -15.00
N GLY A 427 -17.50 15.34 -16.30
CA GLY A 427 -18.72 14.93 -17.03
C GLY A 427 -18.94 13.43 -17.06
N LYS A 428 -17.87 12.61 -17.13
CA LYS A 428 -17.99 11.13 -17.02
C LYS A 428 -18.36 10.69 -15.61
N VAL A 429 -17.92 11.42 -14.57
CA VAL A 429 -18.34 11.17 -13.19
C VAL A 429 -19.82 11.47 -13.06
N LEU A 430 -20.26 12.66 -13.51
CA LEU A 430 -21.67 13.05 -13.52
C LEU A 430 -22.56 12.00 -14.21
N ASP A 431 -22.20 11.56 -15.42
CA ASP A 431 -22.95 10.52 -16.14
C ASP A 431 -23.04 9.19 -15.36
N ALA A 432 -21.97 8.83 -14.67
CA ALA A 432 -21.95 7.60 -13.87
C ALA A 432 -22.83 7.74 -12.61
N GLU A 433 -22.76 8.89 -11.93
CA GLU A 433 -23.56 9.17 -10.73
C GLU A 433 -25.05 9.28 -11.07
N VAL A 434 -25.41 10.02 -12.12
CA VAL A 434 -26.81 10.13 -12.57
C VAL A 434 -27.40 8.75 -12.88
N ARG A 435 -26.64 7.86 -13.52
CA ARG A 435 -27.10 6.47 -13.79
C ARG A 435 -27.27 5.64 -12.52
N SER A 436 -26.39 5.84 -11.52
CA SER A 436 -26.51 5.16 -10.23
C SER A 436 -27.70 5.70 -9.46
N SER A 437 -27.82 7.02 -9.33
CA SER A 437 -28.93 7.69 -8.62
C SER A 437 -30.29 7.41 -9.25
N ASN A 438 -30.40 7.39 -10.59
CA ASN A 438 -31.64 7.04 -11.27
C ASN A 438 -32.05 5.59 -11.01
N ALA A 439 -31.07 4.67 -10.92
CA ALA A 439 -31.38 3.29 -10.56
C ALA A 439 -31.88 3.17 -9.11
N GLU A 440 -31.26 3.90 -8.17
CA GLU A 440 -31.69 3.97 -6.78
C GLU A 440 -33.07 4.62 -6.63
N ALA A 441 -33.26 5.80 -7.27
CA ALA A 441 -34.54 6.53 -7.27
C ALA A 441 -35.69 5.76 -7.90
N THR A 442 -35.43 4.78 -8.74
CA THR A 442 -36.46 3.89 -9.30
C THR A 442 -36.74 2.69 -8.37
N PHE A 443 -35.69 2.09 -7.83
CA PHE A 443 -35.78 0.84 -7.09
C PHE A 443 -36.43 1.02 -5.69
N TYR A 444 -35.94 2.00 -4.92
CA TYR A 444 -36.46 2.19 -3.55
C TYR A 444 -37.96 2.51 -3.49
N PRO A 445 -38.50 3.43 -4.30
CA PRO A 445 -39.95 3.66 -4.32
C PRO A 445 -40.79 2.44 -4.75
N ILE A 446 -40.27 1.62 -5.68
CA ILE A 446 -40.95 0.37 -6.07
C ILE A 446 -40.95 -0.60 -4.90
N LEU A 447 -39.84 -0.74 -4.16
CA LEU A 447 -39.76 -1.60 -3.00
C LEU A 447 -40.73 -1.13 -1.91
N SER A 448 -40.75 0.18 -1.60
CA SER A 448 -41.70 0.77 -0.63
C SER A 448 -43.14 0.59 -1.08
N ALA A 449 -43.46 0.77 -2.37
CA ALA A 449 -44.79 0.54 -2.89
C ALA A 449 -45.24 -0.92 -2.68
N VAL A 450 -44.37 -1.89 -2.84
CA VAL A 450 -44.64 -3.30 -2.57
C VAL A 450 -45.02 -3.47 -1.07
N VAL A 451 -44.27 -2.87 -0.15
CA VAL A 451 -44.55 -2.93 1.30
C VAL A 451 -45.90 -2.29 1.61
N TYR A 452 -46.21 -1.12 1.04
CA TYR A 452 -47.50 -0.44 1.26
C TYR A 452 -48.67 -1.23 0.69
N ILE A 453 -48.55 -1.83 -0.49
CA ILE A 453 -49.59 -2.70 -1.08
C ILE A 453 -49.83 -3.93 -0.18
N LEU A 454 -48.74 -4.55 0.30
CA LEU A 454 -48.86 -5.68 1.22
C LEU A 454 -49.48 -5.27 2.55
N GLY A 455 -49.12 -4.12 3.10
CA GLY A 455 -49.79 -3.53 4.27
C GLY A 455 -51.26 -3.35 4.06
N SER A 456 -51.67 -2.86 2.90
CA SER A 456 -53.12 -2.69 2.55
C SER A 456 -53.85 -4.02 2.42
N ILE A 457 -53.20 -5.04 1.84
CA ILE A 457 -53.77 -6.40 1.74
C ILE A 457 -53.94 -7.01 3.15
N ILE A 458 -52.92 -6.86 4.01
CA ILE A 458 -52.97 -7.36 5.39
C ILE A 458 -54.06 -6.66 6.19
N LEU A 459 -54.20 -5.33 6.03
CA LEU A 459 -55.26 -4.56 6.65
C LEU A 459 -56.67 -5.02 6.18
N GLY A 460 -56.80 -5.24 4.86
CA GLY A 460 -58.06 -5.74 4.28
C GLY A 460 -58.39 -7.16 4.73
N ALA A 461 -57.48 -8.10 4.61
CA ALA A 461 -57.67 -9.48 5.00
C ALA A 461 -57.85 -9.62 6.54
N GLY A 462 -57.01 -8.90 7.31
CA GLY A 462 -57.13 -8.85 8.75
C GLY A 462 -58.44 -8.21 9.24
N GLY A 463 -58.88 -7.16 8.54
CA GLY A 463 -60.18 -6.54 8.81
C GLY A 463 -61.35 -7.49 8.60
N VAL A 464 -61.32 -8.29 7.52
CA VAL A 464 -62.33 -9.34 7.29
C VAL A 464 -62.27 -10.38 8.45
N ILE A 465 -61.11 -10.82 8.87
CA ILE A 465 -60.97 -11.77 9.98
C ILE A 465 -61.48 -11.15 11.28
N ALA A 466 -61.14 -9.90 11.60
CA ALA A 466 -61.59 -9.21 12.82
C ALA A 466 -63.12 -9.04 12.90
N VAL A 467 -63.74 -8.78 11.74
CA VAL A 467 -65.24 -8.58 11.72
C VAL A 467 -65.98 -9.90 11.68
N THR A 468 -65.41 -10.97 11.06
CA THR A 468 -66.21 -12.21 10.81
C THR A 468 -65.95 -13.31 11.85
N THR A 469 -64.76 -13.31 12.51
CA THR A 469 -64.35 -14.45 13.39
C THR A 469 -64.10 -14.09 14.84
N ASP A 470 -64.05 -12.81 15.20
CA ASP A 470 -63.58 -12.31 16.51
C ASP A 470 -62.20 -12.89 16.98
N GLU A 471 -61.42 -13.48 16.04
CA GLU A 471 -60.08 -14.06 16.37
C GLU A 471 -59.04 -12.96 16.62
N ILE A 472 -59.26 -11.75 16.17
CA ILE A 472 -58.30 -10.63 16.23
C ILE A 472 -59.07 -9.35 16.54
N SER A 473 -58.60 -8.54 17.51
CA SER A 473 -59.12 -7.22 17.77
C SER A 473 -58.74 -6.19 16.72
N VAL A 474 -59.45 -5.08 16.65
CA VAL A 474 -59.10 -3.94 15.76
C VAL A 474 -57.79 -3.34 16.21
N GLY A 475 -57.52 -3.26 17.52
CA GLY A 475 -56.24 -2.76 18.05
C GLY A 475 -55.06 -3.67 17.71
N GLU A 476 -55.25 -4.99 17.71
CA GLU A 476 -54.26 -5.96 17.25
C GLU A 476 -53.94 -5.78 15.75
N LEU A 477 -54.98 -5.65 14.91
CA LEU A 477 -54.82 -5.44 13.49
C LEU A 477 -54.03 -4.18 13.18
N LEU A 478 -54.33 -3.07 13.84
CA LEU A 478 -53.60 -1.81 13.69
C LEU A 478 -52.12 -1.95 14.16
N THR A 479 -51.92 -2.70 15.22
CA THR A 479 -50.58 -2.99 15.75
C THR A 479 -49.75 -3.83 14.76
N PHE A 480 -50.37 -4.77 14.03
CA PHE A 480 -49.77 -5.49 12.93
C PHE A 480 -49.26 -4.57 11.82
N VAL A 481 -50.03 -3.57 11.45
CA VAL A 481 -49.64 -2.58 10.44
C VAL A 481 -48.43 -1.75 10.91
N VAL A 482 -48.42 -1.34 12.19
CA VAL A 482 -47.27 -0.62 12.78
C VAL A 482 -46.01 -1.50 12.76
N TYR A 483 -46.12 -2.77 13.15
CA TYR A 483 -44.94 -3.68 13.07
C TYR A 483 -44.49 -3.93 11.65
N LEU A 484 -45.40 -4.00 10.66
CA LEU A 484 -45.00 -4.09 9.26
C LEU A 484 -44.10 -2.89 8.83
N HIS A 485 -44.52 -1.66 9.19
CA HIS A 485 -43.75 -0.47 8.92
C HIS A 485 -42.41 -0.45 9.68
N MET A 486 -42.37 -0.99 10.90
CA MET A 486 -41.09 -1.11 11.65
C MET A 486 -40.08 -2.07 11.00
N LEU A 487 -40.49 -2.94 10.07
CA LEU A 487 -39.61 -3.80 9.30
C LEU A 487 -38.90 -3.06 8.15
N GLU A 488 -39.34 -1.87 7.77
CA GLU A 488 -38.71 -1.08 6.69
C GLU A 488 -37.25 -0.70 7.04
N ALA A 489 -37.01 -0.15 8.23
CA ALA A 489 -35.69 0.27 8.65
C ALA A 489 -34.63 -0.86 8.68
N PRO A 490 -34.90 -2.08 9.20
CA PRO A 490 -34.01 -3.23 9.07
C PRO A 490 -33.70 -3.62 7.62
N ILE A 491 -34.67 -3.52 6.72
CA ILE A 491 -34.46 -3.86 5.30
C ILE A 491 -33.54 -2.86 4.63
N ASP A 492 -33.73 -1.58 4.85
CA ASP A 492 -32.87 -0.52 4.34
C ASP A 492 -31.45 -0.64 4.89
N PHE A 493 -31.32 -0.91 6.19
CA PHE A 493 -30.06 -1.09 6.84
C PHE A 493 -29.26 -2.28 6.28
N LEU A 494 -29.92 -3.36 5.87
CA LEU A 494 -29.25 -4.53 5.29
C LEU A 494 -28.44 -4.17 4.04
N SER A 495 -28.89 -3.18 3.27
CA SER A 495 -28.19 -2.65 2.10
C SER A 495 -26.87 -1.96 2.47
N TRP A 496 -26.88 -1.19 3.54
CA TRP A 496 -25.72 -0.40 3.98
C TRP A 496 -24.70 -1.25 4.73
N VAL A 497 -25.16 -2.15 5.61
CA VAL A 497 -24.29 -2.97 6.46
C VAL A 497 -23.39 -3.88 5.65
N THR A 498 -23.86 -4.44 4.54
CA THR A 498 -23.04 -5.29 3.66
C THR A 498 -21.88 -4.51 3.06
N SER A 499 -22.11 -3.28 2.63
CA SER A 499 -21.10 -2.38 2.10
C SER A 499 -20.12 -1.90 3.20
N TRP A 500 -20.60 -1.60 4.39
CA TRP A 500 -19.78 -1.22 5.53
C TRP A 500 -18.90 -2.37 5.99
N TRP A 501 -19.45 -3.57 6.07
CA TRP A 501 -18.69 -4.77 6.38
C TRP A 501 -17.59 -5.05 5.36
N ALA A 502 -17.90 -4.95 4.07
CA ALA A 502 -16.91 -5.15 3.02
C ALA A 502 -15.75 -4.15 3.15
N ARG A 503 -16.06 -2.85 3.32
CA ARG A 503 -15.05 -1.81 3.53
C ARG A 503 -14.23 -2.05 4.80
N CYS A 504 -14.88 -2.44 5.91
CA CYS A 504 -14.20 -2.74 7.16
C CYS A 504 -13.20 -3.91 7.00
N VAL A 505 -13.61 -5.00 6.37
CA VAL A 505 -12.75 -6.18 6.14
C VAL A 505 -11.60 -5.84 5.20
N ASP A 506 -11.85 -5.11 4.10
CA ASP A 506 -10.80 -4.70 3.17
C ASP A 506 -9.80 -3.76 3.84
N SER A 507 -10.26 -2.80 4.64
CA SER A 507 -9.40 -1.90 5.41
C SER A 507 -8.59 -2.66 6.47
N ALA A 508 -9.21 -3.62 7.17
CA ALA A 508 -8.52 -4.47 8.14
C ALA A 508 -7.43 -5.32 7.47
N GLN A 509 -7.67 -5.86 6.28
CA GLN A 509 -6.64 -6.60 5.53
C GLN A 509 -5.43 -5.73 5.21
N ARG A 510 -5.65 -4.47 4.75
CA ARG A 510 -4.55 -3.54 4.47
C ARG A 510 -3.77 -3.14 5.73
N VAL A 511 -4.47 -2.98 6.85
CA VAL A 511 -3.85 -2.70 8.16
C VAL A 511 -3.00 -3.89 8.61
N PHE A 512 -3.55 -5.11 8.54
CA PHE A 512 -2.81 -6.31 8.90
C PHE A 512 -1.64 -6.59 7.96
N GLU A 513 -1.74 -6.21 6.69
CA GLU A 513 -0.61 -6.28 5.75
C GLU A 513 0.62 -5.54 6.31
N ILE A 514 0.44 -4.32 6.83
CA ILE A 514 1.54 -3.57 7.45
C ILE A 514 2.01 -4.26 8.73
N MET A 515 1.07 -4.65 9.60
CA MET A 515 1.39 -5.24 10.91
C MET A 515 2.09 -6.59 10.81
N ASP A 516 1.83 -7.35 9.75
CA ASP A 516 2.39 -8.69 9.52
C ASP A 516 3.60 -8.66 8.58
N THR A 517 3.94 -7.50 8.03
CA THR A 517 5.15 -7.36 7.22
C THR A 517 6.36 -7.46 8.13
N GLU A 518 7.22 -8.42 7.82
CA GLU A 518 8.46 -8.59 8.51
C GLU A 518 9.52 -7.67 7.93
N PRO A 519 10.29 -6.93 8.75
CA PRO A 519 11.40 -6.13 8.26
C PRO A 519 12.49 -7.03 7.65
N ASP A 520 13.07 -6.60 6.53
CA ASP A 520 14.16 -7.32 5.86
C ASP A 520 15.46 -7.27 6.69
N VAL A 521 15.66 -6.20 7.45
CA VAL A 521 16.78 -6.01 8.38
C VAL A 521 16.28 -6.15 9.81
N ARG A 522 16.80 -7.14 10.53
CA ARG A 522 16.42 -7.42 11.93
C ARG A 522 17.64 -7.61 12.81
N ASP A 523 17.57 -7.11 14.03
CA ASP A 523 18.55 -7.47 15.05
C ASP A 523 18.33 -8.91 15.53
N LYS A 524 19.41 -9.59 15.87
CA LYS A 524 19.33 -10.86 16.61
C LYS A 524 18.70 -10.62 17.98
N GLU A 525 18.16 -11.66 18.60
CA GLU A 525 17.54 -11.56 19.93
C GLU A 525 18.54 -11.03 20.99
N ASN A 526 19.81 -11.39 20.85
CA ASN A 526 20.89 -10.92 21.71
C ASN A 526 22.01 -10.30 20.84
N PRO A 527 21.85 -9.05 20.38
CA PRO A 527 22.86 -8.42 19.55
C PRO A 527 24.11 -8.08 20.37
N VAL A 528 25.26 -8.17 19.72
CA VAL A 528 26.54 -7.77 20.34
C VAL A 528 26.56 -6.25 20.51
N VAL A 529 27.03 -5.82 21.68
CA VAL A 529 27.28 -4.40 21.98
C VAL A 529 28.80 -4.25 22.18
N LEU A 530 29.42 -3.40 21.38
CA LEU A 530 30.85 -3.09 21.49
C LEU A 530 31.10 -2.14 22.67
N GLU A 531 32.05 -2.47 23.55
CA GLU A 531 32.46 -1.58 24.64
C GLU A 531 33.30 -0.42 24.11
N ASP A 532 34.19 -0.67 23.14
CA ASP A 532 35.02 0.34 22.47
C ASP A 532 34.76 0.30 20.96
N PHE A 533 34.07 1.31 20.45
CA PHE A 533 33.74 1.44 19.04
C PHE A 533 34.80 2.30 18.35
N LYS A 534 35.72 1.67 17.58
CA LYS A 534 36.82 2.35 16.87
C LYS A 534 36.44 2.84 15.50
N GLY A 535 35.64 2.06 14.79
CA GLY A 535 35.09 2.42 13.49
C GLY A 535 35.89 1.93 12.29
N SER A 536 36.67 0.83 12.41
CA SER A 536 37.23 0.18 11.21
C SER A 536 36.14 -0.50 10.41
N ILE A 537 36.26 -0.52 9.07
CA ILE A 537 35.25 -1.05 8.15
C ILE A 537 35.88 -2.07 7.22
N GLU A 538 35.30 -3.25 7.12
CA GLU A 538 35.68 -4.28 6.16
C GLU A 538 34.47 -4.75 5.35
N LEU A 539 34.57 -4.69 4.05
CA LEU A 539 33.61 -5.21 3.09
C LEU A 539 34.26 -6.42 2.43
N ASN A 540 33.67 -7.61 2.56
CA ASN A 540 34.24 -8.85 2.06
C ASN A 540 33.26 -9.51 1.08
N GLU A 541 33.65 -9.60 -0.19
CA GLU A 541 32.93 -10.28 -1.27
C GLU A 541 31.45 -9.90 -1.35
N LEU A 542 31.14 -8.62 -1.17
CA LEU A 542 29.76 -8.16 -1.11
C LEU A 542 29.04 -8.31 -2.45
N GLN A 543 27.83 -8.87 -2.37
CA GLN A 543 26.85 -8.87 -3.46
C GLN A 543 25.54 -8.28 -2.96
N PHE A 544 24.93 -7.41 -3.77
CA PHE A 544 23.68 -6.78 -3.40
C PHE A 544 22.82 -6.40 -4.62
N GLU A 545 21.52 -6.58 -4.47
CA GLU A 545 20.49 -6.18 -5.43
C GLU A 545 19.28 -5.62 -4.68
N TYR A 546 18.72 -4.48 -5.14
CA TYR A 546 17.44 -3.97 -4.63
C TYR A 546 16.26 -4.76 -5.18
N GLU A 547 16.34 -5.17 -6.43
CA GLU A 547 15.36 -6.01 -7.10
C GLU A 547 16.04 -7.31 -7.57
N PRO A 548 15.35 -8.45 -7.45
CA PRO A 548 15.87 -9.72 -7.94
C PRO A 548 16.33 -9.63 -9.42
N ALA A 549 17.44 -10.26 -9.73
CA ALA A 549 18.08 -10.27 -11.06
C ALA A 549 18.67 -8.93 -11.54
N HIS A 550 18.73 -7.91 -10.67
CA HIS A 550 19.39 -6.64 -10.95
C HIS A 550 20.54 -6.38 -9.96
N PRO A 551 21.70 -7.04 -10.10
CA PRO A 551 22.83 -6.86 -9.20
C PRO A 551 23.40 -5.45 -9.34
N ILE A 552 23.42 -4.72 -8.21
CA ILE A 552 24.03 -3.39 -8.12
C ILE A 552 25.48 -3.50 -7.63
N ILE A 553 25.73 -4.39 -6.67
CA ILE A 553 27.09 -4.76 -6.23
C ILE A 553 27.27 -6.24 -6.56
N LYS A 554 28.34 -6.56 -7.29
CA LYS A 554 28.56 -7.92 -7.80
C LYS A 554 29.62 -8.67 -7.02
N ASN A 555 30.75 -8.02 -6.74
CA ASN A 555 31.82 -8.55 -5.91
C ASN A 555 32.67 -7.39 -5.41
N LEU A 556 32.48 -6.97 -4.17
CA LEU A 556 33.15 -5.81 -3.61
C LEU A 556 33.89 -6.19 -2.33
N SER A 557 35.22 -5.97 -2.32
CA SER A 557 36.03 -6.15 -1.14
C SER A 557 36.88 -4.89 -0.92
N ILE A 558 36.64 -4.20 0.22
CA ILE A 558 37.35 -2.96 0.59
C ILE A 558 37.61 -2.99 2.08
N LYS A 559 38.80 -2.52 2.51
CA LYS A 559 39.18 -2.34 3.91
C LYS A 559 39.56 -0.91 4.20
N VAL A 560 39.03 -0.34 5.30
CA VAL A 560 39.30 1.01 5.78
C VAL A 560 39.63 0.90 7.28
N GLU A 561 40.81 1.40 7.65
CA GLU A 561 41.21 1.39 9.06
C GLU A 561 40.50 2.52 9.84
N ALA A 562 40.50 2.39 11.18
CA ALA A 562 39.88 3.40 12.02
C ALA A 562 40.59 4.77 11.88
N GLY A 563 39.83 5.81 11.60
CA GLY A 563 40.32 7.16 11.38
C GLY A 563 40.77 7.48 9.94
N GLU A 564 40.79 6.49 9.02
CA GLU A 564 41.08 6.73 7.59
C GLU A 564 39.88 7.34 6.83
N MET A 565 40.20 8.10 5.79
CA MET A 565 39.23 8.60 4.83
C MET A 565 39.31 7.79 3.54
N LEU A 566 38.18 7.13 3.20
CA LEU A 566 37.96 6.48 1.91
C LEU A 566 37.11 7.36 1.01
N GLY A 567 37.64 7.70 -0.17
CA GLY A 567 36.85 8.31 -1.26
C GLY A 567 36.30 7.24 -2.21
N ILE A 568 34.98 7.27 -2.46
CA ILE A 568 34.31 6.38 -3.42
C ILE A 568 34.02 7.17 -4.68
N VAL A 569 34.53 6.72 -5.81
CA VAL A 569 34.46 7.35 -7.12
C VAL A 569 33.81 6.39 -8.12
N GLY A 570 33.09 6.91 -9.11
CA GLY A 570 32.49 6.12 -10.18
C GLY A 570 31.34 6.86 -10.86
N LYS A 571 30.86 6.31 -11.97
CA LYS A 571 29.74 6.86 -12.73
C LYS A 571 28.45 6.85 -11.91
N THR A 572 27.48 7.67 -12.30
CA THR A 572 26.13 7.62 -11.70
C THR A 572 25.55 6.22 -11.93
N GLY A 573 24.98 5.62 -10.88
CA GLY A 573 24.44 4.25 -10.96
C GLY A 573 25.44 3.13 -10.69
N ALA A 574 26.75 3.42 -10.49
CA ALA A 574 27.76 2.39 -10.21
C ALA A 574 27.64 1.69 -8.84
N GLY A 575 26.70 2.13 -7.97
CA GLY A 575 26.48 1.50 -6.65
C GLY A 575 27.08 2.25 -5.45
N LYS A 576 27.60 3.48 -5.62
CA LYS A 576 28.25 4.26 -4.56
C LYS A 576 27.38 4.47 -3.32
N THR A 577 26.17 5.01 -3.49
CA THR A 577 25.20 5.21 -2.39
C THR A 577 24.72 3.87 -1.81
N THR A 578 24.70 2.80 -2.61
CA THR A 578 24.39 1.45 -2.13
C THR A 578 25.41 0.94 -1.14
N ILE A 579 26.72 1.20 -1.38
CA ILE A 579 27.80 0.83 -0.45
C ILE A 579 27.59 1.53 0.90
N SER A 580 27.30 2.84 0.91
CA SER A 580 27.04 3.56 2.14
C SER A 580 25.80 3.03 2.90
N ASN A 581 24.74 2.67 2.17
CA ASN A 581 23.54 2.07 2.76
C ASN A 581 23.83 0.70 3.41
N LEU A 582 24.71 -0.11 2.82
CA LEU A 582 25.13 -1.39 3.39
C LEU A 582 26.01 -1.21 4.63
N ILE A 583 26.94 -0.24 4.63
CA ILE A 583 27.78 0.11 5.80
C ILE A 583 26.88 0.58 6.96
N ALA A 584 25.89 1.43 6.68
CA ALA A 584 24.92 1.91 7.68
C ALA A 584 23.88 0.85 8.08
N ARG A 585 23.95 -0.34 7.50
CA ARG A 585 22.96 -1.41 7.70
C ARG A 585 21.52 -0.93 7.53
N LEU A 586 21.27 -0.12 6.50
CA LEU A 586 19.91 0.18 6.03
C LEU A 586 19.34 -0.98 5.20
N TYR A 587 20.24 -1.78 4.63
CA TYR A 587 20.00 -3.05 3.94
C TYR A 587 21.03 -4.07 4.37
N ASP A 588 20.67 -5.36 4.34
CA ASP A 588 21.63 -6.46 4.54
C ASP A 588 22.12 -6.97 3.17
N PRO A 589 23.41 -7.31 3.01
CA PRO A 589 23.94 -7.87 1.77
C PRO A 589 23.31 -9.25 1.49
N LYS A 590 23.19 -9.57 0.19
CA LYS A 590 22.69 -10.88 -0.27
C LYS A 590 23.73 -11.98 -0.04
N GLU A 591 24.97 -11.70 -0.44
CA GLU A 591 26.15 -12.53 -0.19
C GLU A 591 27.28 -11.64 0.31
N GLY A 592 28.28 -12.24 0.97
CA GLY A 592 29.36 -11.52 1.61
C GLY A 592 29.00 -10.93 2.96
N VAL A 593 29.93 -10.18 3.54
CA VAL A 593 29.84 -9.67 4.91
C VAL A 593 30.35 -8.24 5.02
N VAL A 594 29.62 -7.39 5.73
CA VAL A 594 30.08 -6.08 6.21
C VAL A 594 30.50 -6.21 7.66
N LYS A 595 31.75 -5.90 7.98
CA LYS A 595 32.26 -5.90 9.36
C LYS A 595 32.61 -4.50 9.81
N ILE A 596 32.29 -4.21 11.07
CA ILE A 596 32.77 -3.03 11.78
C ILE A 596 33.52 -3.52 13.02
N ASP A 597 34.76 -3.05 13.17
CA ASP A 597 35.69 -3.49 14.24
C ASP A 597 35.82 -5.02 14.31
N GLY A 598 35.84 -5.68 13.11
CA GLY A 598 35.97 -7.12 12.95
C GLY A 598 34.69 -7.93 13.19
N ILE A 599 33.58 -7.30 13.60
CA ILE A 599 32.30 -7.96 13.88
C ILE A 599 31.33 -7.70 12.73
N ASP A 600 30.59 -8.75 12.29
CA ASP A 600 29.55 -8.63 11.29
C ASP A 600 28.46 -7.64 11.76
N VAL A 601 28.09 -6.67 10.93
CA VAL A 601 27.04 -5.71 11.25
C VAL A 601 25.67 -6.37 11.55
N LYS A 602 25.44 -7.59 11.04
CA LYS A 602 24.25 -8.39 11.35
C LYS A 602 24.21 -8.86 12.81
N ASP A 603 25.36 -8.94 13.45
CA ASP A 603 25.49 -9.36 14.85
C ASP A 603 25.49 -8.18 15.82
N LEU A 604 25.76 -6.97 15.33
CA LEU A 604 25.77 -5.75 16.13
C LEU A 604 24.35 -5.24 16.40
N SER A 605 24.19 -4.52 17.52
CA SER A 605 22.98 -3.76 17.81
C SER A 605 22.81 -2.63 16.80
N SER A 606 21.70 -2.65 16.04
CA SER A 606 21.39 -1.56 15.10
C SER A 606 21.30 -0.19 15.76
N LYS A 607 20.87 -0.15 17.02
CA LYS A 607 20.82 1.10 17.80
C LYS A 607 22.22 1.65 18.03
N GLN A 608 23.16 0.83 18.50
CA GLN A 608 24.53 1.25 18.75
C GLN A 608 25.23 1.61 17.44
N LEU A 609 25.03 0.80 16.39
CA LEU A 609 25.60 1.04 15.07
C LEU A 609 25.20 2.43 14.55
N ARG A 610 23.89 2.74 14.54
CA ARG A 610 23.39 4.02 14.04
C ARG A 610 23.72 5.21 14.94
N GLN A 611 23.94 5.00 16.22
CA GLN A 611 24.45 6.04 17.11
C GLN A 611 25.90 6.43 16.80
N ASN A 612 26.69 5.50 16.27
CA ASN A 612 28.09 5.71 15.93
C ASN A 612 28.35 5.99 14.45
N ILE A 613 27.30 5.95 13.60
CA ILE A 613 27.39 6.32 12.17
C ILE A 613 26.61 7.60 11.93
N GLY A 614 27.28 8.63 11.47
CA GLY A 614 26.65 9.87 11.01
C GLY A 614 26.56 9.88 9.48
N ILE A 615 25.42 10.27 8.95
CA ILE A 615 25.19 10.34 7.50
C ILE A 615 24.78 11.77 7.13
N VAL A 616 25.52 12.37 6.22
CA VAL A 616 25.14 13.61 5.53
C VAL A 616 24.71 13.23 4.12
N SER A 617 23.39 13.19 3.90
CA SER A 617 22.79 12.76 2.63
C SER A 617 22.75 13.89 1.60
N GLN A 618 22.67 13.53 0.32
CA GLN A 618 22.42 14.44 -0.80
C GLN A 618 21.04 15.10 -0.68
N ASP A 619 19.99 14.30 -0.43
CA ASP A 619 18.62 14.79 -0.20
C ASP A 619 18.42 15.09 1.29
N ILE A 620 18.24 16.36 1.62
CA ILE A 620 18.13 16.81 2.99
C ILE A 620 16.66 16.98 3.37
N PHE A 621 16.26 16.24 4.39
CA PHE A 621 14.93 16.33 4.96
C PHE A 621 14.96 17.06 6.31
N LEU A 622 14.11 18.09 6.43
CA LEU A 622 13.85 18.77 7.70
C LEU A 622 12.46 18.38 8.20
N PHE A 623 12.39 17.95 9.43
CA PHE A 623 11.13 17.70 10.13
C PHE A 623 10.42 19.02 10.40
N MET A 624 9.09 18.97 10.42
CA MET A 624 8.27 20.09 10.85
C MET A 624 8.51 20.37 12.34
N GLY A 625 9.01 21.55 12.64
CA GLY A 625 9.43 21.96 13.98
C GLY A 625 10.42 23.11 13.91
N THR A 626 11.06 23.47 15.03
CA THR A 626 12.06 24.53 15.06
C THR A 626 13.40 24.08 14.46
N ILE A 627 14.26 25.03 14.12
CA ILE A 627 15.64 24.71 13.71
C ILE A 627 16.38 24.01 14.87
N ALA A 628 16.18 24.46 16.12
CA ALA A 628 16.75 23.83 17.30
C ALA A 628 16.32 22.36 17.41
N ASP A 629 15.02 22.05 17.22
CA ASP A 629 14.50 20.67 17.24
C ASP A 629 15.13 19.82 16.16
N ASN A 630 15.30 20.36 14.95
CA ASN A 630 15.93 19.68 13.86
C ASN A 630 17.40 19.34 14.11
N ILE A 631 18.16 20.23 14.74
CA ILE A 631 19.56 19.97 15.13
C ILE A 631 19.59 18.93 16.26
N ARG A 632 18.74 19.10 17.28
CA ARG A 632 18.63 18.23 18.46
C ARG A 632 18.10 16.81 18.12
N TYR A 633 17.58 16.58 16.92
CA TYR A 633 16.96 15.33 16.51
C TYR A 633 17.84 14.09 16.76
N ALA A 634 19.15 14.21 16.52
CA ALA A 634 20.10 13.11 16.73
C ALA A 634 20.43 12.85 18.20
N ARG A 635 20.31 13.88 19.07
CA ARG A 635 20.55 13.82 20.52
C ARG A 635 19.53 14.69 21.24
N PRO A 636 18.34 14.13 21.59
CA PRO A 636 17.23 14.88 22.19
C PRO A 636 17.57 15.59 23.51
N ASP A 637 18.51 15.04 24.26
CA ASP A 637 18.91 15.57 25.56
C ASP A 637 19.97 16.72 25.48
N ALA A 638 20.34 17.13 24.26
CA ALA A 638 21.34 18.19 24.05
C ALA A 638 20.82 19.56 24.57
N THR A 639 21.68 20.27 25.27
CA THR A 639 21.39 21.62 25.76
C THR A 639 21.36 22.63 24.61
N ASN A 640 20.78 23.80 24.83
CA ASN A 640 20.77 24.89 23.85
C ASN A 640 22.20 25.34 23.50
N ASP A 641 23.12 25.36 24.47
CA ASP A 641 24.52 25.72 24.22
C ASP A 641 25.21 24.72 23.30
N GLU A 642 24.96 23.41 23.44
CA GLU A 642 25.46 22.37 22.55
C GLU A 642 24.86 22.48 21.14
N VAL A 643 23.59 22.83 21.05
CA VAL A 643 22.92 23.10 19.74
C VAL A 643 23.57 24.28 19.03
N ILE A 644 23.82 25.36 19.78
CA ILE A 644 24.49 26.54 19.23
C ILE A 644 25.94 26.23 18.84
N ALA A 645 26.65 25.45 19.66
CA ALA A 645 28.01 25.02 19.35
C ALA A 645 28.07 24.17 18.08
N ALA A 646 27.15 23.20 17.93
CA ALA A 646 27.04 22.39 16.72
C ALA A 646 26.68 23.24 15.49
N ALA A 647 25.78 24.20 15.62
CA ALA A 647 25.44 25.14 14.56
C ALA A 647 26.59 26.05 14.16
N LYS A 648 27.44 26.49 15.10
CA LYS A 648 28.65 27.27 14.82
C LYS A 648 29.66 26.41 14.06
N ALA A 649 29.92 25.19 14.52
CA ALA A 649 30.83 24.26 13.86
C ALA A 649 30.33 23.88 12.43
N ALA A 650 29.02 23.84 12.19
CA ALA A 650 28.43 23.66 10.88
C ALA A 650 28.32 24.95 10.04
N SER A 651 28.88 26.07 10.49
CA SER A 651 28.74 27.38 9.84
C SER A 651 27.25 27.80 9.63
N ALA A 652 26.32 27.24 10.44
CA ALA A 652 24.90 27.53 10.35
C ALA A 652 24.47 28.72 11.22
N HIS A 653 25.17 28.98 12.33
CA HIS A 653 24.81 30.01 13.29
C HIS A 653 24.60 31.40 12.69
N SER A 654 25.43 31.78 11.71
CA SER A 654 25.40 33.10 11.09
C SER A 654 24.09 33.38 10.34
N PHE A 655 23.53 32.40 9.61
CA PHE A 655 22.26 32.60 8.94
C PHE A 655 21.09 32.41 9.91
N ILE A 656 21.17 31.48 10.87
CA ILE A 656 20.12 31.26 11.86
C ILE A 656 19.88 32.51 12.68
N SER A 657 20.96 33.20 13.11
CA SER A 657 20.87 34.44 13.89
C SER A 657 20.26 35.62 13.11
N ARG A 658 20.18 35.55 11.78
CA ARG A 658 19.54 36.58 10.94
C ARG A 658 18.05 36.32 10.74
N LEU A 659 17.56 35.15 11.06
CA LEU A 659 16.14 34.83 10.98
C LEU A 659 15.39 35.55 12.14
N PRO A 660 14.14 35.98 11.92
CA PRO A 660 13.38 36.72 12.94
C PRO A 660 13.28 36.00 14.27
N ASP A 661 13.08 34.69 14.26
CA ASP A 661 12.91 33.85 15.46
C ASP A 661 14.19 33.05 15.77
N GLY A 662 15.31 33.27 15.04
CA GLY A 662 16.56 32.58 15.25
C GLY A 662 16.43 31.07 15.27
N TYR A 663 16.87 30.40 16.33
CA TYR A 663 16.78 28.95 16.49
C TYR A 663 15.35 28.43 16.67
N GLU A 664 14.41 29.31 17.10
CA GLU A 664 12.99 28.94 17.23
C GLU A 664 12.23 29.09 15.90
N THR A 665 12.91 29.49 14.82
CA THR A 665 12.30 29.57 13.50
C THR A 665 11.74 28.22 13.09
N TRP A 666 10.45 28.20 12.75
CA TRP A 666 9.73 27.02 12.32
C TRP A 666 10.08 26.64 10.87
N VAL A 667 10.53 25.42 10.63
CA VAL A 667 10.96 24.91 9.32
C VAL A 667 10.24 23.60 8.97
N GLY A 668 10.47 23.08 7.76
CA GLY A 668 9.78 21.90 7.26
C GLY A 668 8.54 22.25 6.46
N SER A 669 7.62 21.31 6.30
CA SER A 669 6.40 21.51 5.49
C SER A 669 5.53 22.63 6.08
N GLY A 670 5.37 23.73 5.32
CA GLY A 670 4.59 24.90 5.71
C GLY A 670 5.32 25.89 6.63
N GLY A 671 6.59 25.66 6.95
CA GLY A 671 7.44 26.60 7.67
C GLY A 671 8.27 27.49 6.75
N GLN A 672 9.28 28.18 7.33
CA GLN A 672 10.23 29.03 6.60
C GLN A 672 10.93 28.22 5.50
N ASP A 673 10.93 28.74 4.27
CA ASP A 673 11.67 28.12 3.18
C ASP A 673 13.15 28.50 3.27
N LEU A 674 14.00 27.48 3.40
CA LEU A 674 15.44 27.62 3.48
C LEU A 674 16.09 27.24 2.15
N SER A 675 17.18 27.90 1.80
CA SER A 675 18.00 27.52 0.65
C SER A 675 18.60 26.12 0.83
N GLY A 676 19.02 25.49 -0.27
CA GLY A 676 19.67 24.19 -0.23
C GLY A 676 20.87 24.16 0.71
N GLY A 677 21.74 25.20 0.66
CA GLY A 677 22.91 25.31 1.50
C GLY A 677 22.59 25.50 3.00
N GLU A 678 21.52 26.22 3.33
CA GLU A 678 21.06 26.40 4.72
C GLU A 678 20.55 25.07 5.27
N ARG A 679 19.73 24.36 4.51
CA ARG A 679 19.27 23.00 4.89
C ARG A 679 20.45 22.07 5.12
N GLN A 680 21.48 22.12 4.28
CA GLN A 680 22.65 21.27 4.40
C GLN A 680 23.45 21.58 5.67
N ARG A 681 23.66 22.85 6.01
CA ARG A 681 24.33 23.23 7.25
C ARG A 681 23.56 22.77 8.50
N ILE A 682 22.24 22.79 8.47
CA ILE A 682 21.43 22.19 9.56
C ILE A 682 21.65 20.68 9.64
N SER A 683 21.69 19.97 8.50
CA SER A 683 21.98 18.52 8.45
C SER A 683 23.38 18.18 8.97
N ILE A 684 24.39 19.00 8.64
CA ILE A 684 25.75 18.88 9.18
C ILE A 684 25.72 19.12 10.68
N ALA A 685 25.05 20.18 11.20
CA ALA A 685 24.91 20.44 12.63
C ALA A 685 24.25 19.27 13.37
N ARG A 686 23.23 18.64 12.76
CA ARG A 686 22.59 17.41 13.26
C ARG A 686 23.60 16.24 13.40
N THR A 687 24.52 16.12 12.47
CA THR A 687 25.56 15.09 12.50
C THR A 687 26.67 15.41 13.48
N ILE A 688 27.05 16.68 13.61
CA ILE A 688 28.05 17.15 14.60
C ILE A 688 27.58 16.87 16.03
N ILE A 689 26.34 17.20 16.37
CA ILE A 689 25.79 17.00 17.73
C ILE A 689 25.69 15.52 18.10
N GLN A 690 25.53 14.64 17.11
CA GLN A 690 25.57 13.18 17.29
C GLN A 690 26.95 12.67 17.70
N ASN A 691 28.03 13.31 17.24
CA ASN A 691 29.43 12.95 17.47
C ASN A 691 29.77 11.49 17.08
N PRO A 692 29.52 11.08 15.83
CA PRO A 692 29.72 9.70 15.39
C PRO A 692 31.20 9.33 15.24
N LYS A 693 31.54 8.02 15.28
CA LYS A 693 32.89 7.49 15.00
C LYS A 693 33.10 7.23 13.50
N ILE A 694 32.06 6.89 12.78
CA ILE A 694 32.06 6.74 11.33
C ILE A 694 31.22 7.83 10.70
N LEU A 695 31.73 8.48 9.67
CA LEU A 695 31.06 9.54 8.93
C LEU A 695 30.86 9.14 7.48
N ILE A 696 29.63 9.20 7.00
CA ILE A 696 29.29 8.98 5.60
C ILE A 696 28.84 10.30 4.99
N LEU A 697 29.56 10.76 3.95
CA LEU A 697 29.28 11.99 3.22
C LEU A 697 28.85 11.63 1.80
N ASP A 698 27.56 11.79 1.49
CA ASP A 698 27.02 11.53 0.15
C ASP A 698 26.73 12.87 -0.54
N GLU A 699 27.63 13.27 -1.46
CA GLU A 699 27.50 14.46 -2.33
C GLU A 699 27.17 15.78 -1.59
N ALA A 700 27.85 16.01 -0.47
CA ALA A 700 27.56 17.10 0.46
C ALA A 700 27.68 18.53 -0.10
N THR A 701 28.04 18.76 -1.37
CA THR A 701 28.32 20.13 -1.92
C THR A 701 27.76 20.36 -3.32
N ALA A 702 26.80 19.57 -3.81
CA ALA A 702 26.22 19.76 -5.15
C ALA A 702 25.29 21.00 -5.22
N ALA A 703 25.44 21.82 -6.25
CA ALA A 703 24.56 22.95 -6.60
C ALA A 703 24.54 24.16 -5.62
N MET A 704 25.70 24.59 -5.12
CA MET A 704 25.83 25.75 -4.23
C MET A 704 26.72 26.85 -4.84
N ASP A 705 26.57 28.06 -4.31
CA ASP A 705 27.49 29.16 -4.58
C ASP A 705 28.88 28.87 -3.95
N THR A 706 29.92 29.40 -4.55
CA THR A 706 31.31 29.14 -4.19
C THR A 706 31.67 29.49 -2.74
N GLU A 707 31.09 30.55 -2.19
CA GLU A 707 31.33 30.97 -0.80
C GLU A 707 30.67 29.98 0.19
N THR A 708 29.43 29.60 -0.07
CA THR A 708 28.72 28.61 0.75
C THR A 708 29.41 27.25 0.68
N GLU A 709 29.88 26.84 -0.51
CA GLU A 709 30.65 25.59 -0.68
C GLU A 709 31.91 25.59 0.17
N ARG A 710 32.67 26.69 0.15
CA ARG A 710 33.89 26.82 0.97
C ARG A 710 33.61 26.72 2.47
N ASN A 711 32.57 27.38 2.94
CA ASN A 711 32.16 27.34 4.35
C ASN A 711 31.76 25.91 4.79
N ILE A 712 31.04 25.18 3.92
CA ILE A 712 30.68 23.79 4.15
C ILE A 712 31.89 22.88 4.14
N GLN A 713 32.82 23.07 3.21
CA GLN A 713 34.06 22.29 3.16
C GLN A 713 34.90 22.46 4.44
N ASN A 714 35.00 23.68 4.98
CA ASN A 714 35.69 23.93 6.24
C ASN A 714 35.02 23.19 7.38
N SER A 715 33.68 23.28 7.49
CA SER A 715 32.90 22.58 8.52
C SER A 715 33.03 21.05 8.40
N LEU A 716 33.06 20.52 7.17
CA LEU A 716 33.25 19.09 6.92
C LEU A 716 34.68 18.65 7.27
N SER A 717 35.69 19.51 7.07
CA SER A 717 37.06 19.20 7.44
C SER A 717 37.23 19.08 8.94
N GLU A 718 36.64 19.97 9.72
CA GLU A 718 36.57 19.86 11.18
C GLU A 718 35.80 18.60 11.63
N LEU A 719 34.72 18.26 10.96
CA LEU A 719 33.93 17.08 11.26
C LEU A 719 34.67 15.76 10.96
N LYS A 720 35.52 15.73 9.94
CA LYS A 720 36.30 14.53 9.58
C LYS A 720 37.40 14.18 10.59
N ALA A 721 37.95 15.16 11.31
CA ALA A 721 39.10 14.96 12.18
C ALA A 721 38.87 13.85 13.23
N GLY A 722 39.73 12.82 13.21
CA GLY A 722 39.70 11.70 14.14
C GLY A 722 38.54 10.72 13.94
N ARG A 723 37.85 10.74 12.80
CA ARG A 723 36.74 9.83 12.44
C ARG A 723 37.04 9.07 11.16
N THR A 724 36.61 7.82 11.11
CA THR A 724 36.59 7.07 9.85
C THR A 724 35.58 7.70 8.89
N THR A 725 36.02 8.12 7.72
CA THR A 725 35.16 8.87 6.80
C THR A 725 35.00 8.16 5.47
N ILE A 726 33.78 7.94 5.04
CA ILE A 726 33.44 7.48 3.69
C ILE A 726 32.88 8.66 2.92
N ALA A 727 33.58 9.12 1.90
CA ALA A 727 33.16 10.25 1.10
C ALA A 727 32.80 9.82 -0.33
N ILE A 728 31.55 10.04 -0.71
CA ILE A 728 31.06 9.87 -2.08
C ILE A 728 31.04 11.25 -2.71
N ALA A 729 31.83 11.47 -3.74
CA ALA A 729 31.87 12.77 -4.37
C ALA A 729 31.70 12.68 -5.89
N HIS A 730 30.98 13.67 -6.44
CA HIS A 730 30.92 13.93 -7.87
C HIS A 730 32.08 14.82 -8.33
N ARG A 731 32.65 15.63 -7.45
CA ARG A 731 33.84 16.44 -7.71
C ARG A 731 35.08 15.73 -7.18
N LEU A 732 35.91 15.24 -8.06
CA LEU A 732 37.11 14.48 -7.70
C LEU A 732 38.13 15.33 -6.91
N SER A 733 38.13 16.66 -7.09
CA SER A 733 38.98 17.59 -6.32
C SER A 733 38.72 17.52 -4.80
N THR A 734 37.53 17.20 -4.36
CA THR A 734 37.20 17.11 -2.92
C THR A 734 37.71 15.84 -2.25
N LEU A 735 38.18 14.87 -3.05
CA LEU A 735 38.73 13.60 -2.59
C LEU A 735 40.26 13.55 -2.65
N ARG A 736 40.94 14.66 -3.00
CA ARG A 736 42.41 14.70 -3.12
C ARG A 736 43.11 14.35 -1.79
N ASP A 737 42.51 14.74 -0.68
CA ASP A 737 43.03 14.49 0.66
C ASP A 737 42.57 13.15 1.27
N ALA A 738 41.93 12.29 0.48
CA ALA A 738 41.52 10.96 0.95
C ALA A 738 42.75 10.04 1.07
N ASP A 739 42.84 9.29 2.16
CA ASP A 739 43.89 8.31 2.39
C ASP A 739 43.89 7.22 1.33
N LYS A 740 42.67 6.79 0.97
CA LYS A 740 42.44 5.78 -0.08
C LYS A 740 41.23 6.18 -0.96
N LEU A 741 41.33 5.77 -2.21
CA LEU A 741 40.28 5.93 -3.22
C LEU A 741 39.86 4.57 -3.75
N ALA A 742 38.56 4.34 -3.88
CA ALA A 742 37.95 3.17 -4.52
C ALA A 742 37.21 3.60 -5.77
N VAL A 743 37.62 3.11 -6.92
CA VAL A 743 36.91 3.36 -8.20
C VAL A 743 35.95 2.23 -8.46
N ILE A 744 34.66 2.57 -8.50
CA ILE A 744 33.58 1.62 -8.69
C ILE A 744 33.05 1.74 -10.12
N GLU A 745 33.06 0.63 -10.84
CA GLU A 745 32.44 0.50 -12.16
C GLU A 745 31.64 -0.81 -12.23
N ASP A 746 30.42 -0.73 -12.73
CA ASP A 746 29.48 -1.87 -12.86
C ASP A 746 29.33 -2.75 -11.61
N GLY A 747 29.41 -2.15 -10.41
CA GLY A 747 29.22 -2.83 -9.14
C GLY A 747 30.46 -3.54 -8.60
N GLU A 748 31.64 -3.31 -9.20
CA GLU A 748 32.94 -3.88 -8.79
C GLU A 748 33.95 -2.77 -8.50
N CYS A 749 34.92 -3.03 -7.61
CA CYS A 749 36.04 -2.12 -7.38
C CYS A 749 37.15 -2.44 -8.37
N ILE A 750 37.29 -1.59 -9.38
CA ILE A 750 38.31 -1.78 -10.45
C ILE A 750 39.67 -1.22 -10.11
N GLU A 751 39.73 -0.19 -9.25
CA GLU A 751 40.99 0.42 -8.78
C GLU A 751 40.86 0.79 -7.30
N PHE A 752 41.89 0.54 -6.53
CA PHE A 752 41.98 0.88 -5.12
C PHE A 752 43.41 1.30 -4.77
N GLY A 753 43.59 2.42 -4.06
CA GLY A 753 44.89 2.97 -3.69
C GLY A 753 44.84 4.42 -3.29
N SER A 754 46.00 5.03 -2.96
CA SER A 754 46.09 6.46 -2.70
C SER A 754 45.92 7.30 -3.97
N TYR A 755 45.67 8.60 -3.80
CA TYR A 755 45.53 9.55 -4.92
C TYR A 755 46.76 9.49 -5.84
N ASN A 756 48.00 9.48 -5.27
CA ASN A 756 49.23 9.47 -6.05
C ASN A 756 49.40 8.17 -6.84
N GLU A 757 49.15 7.01 -6.21
CA GLU A 757 49.23 5.70 -6.86
C GLU A 757 48.28 5.59 -8.05
N LEU A 758 47.02 6.09 -7.90
CA LEU A 758 46.03 6.01 -8.98
C LEU A 758 46.34 6.99 -10.12
N MET A 759 46.90 8.14 -9.80
CA MET A 759 47.37 9.10 -10.82
C MET A 759 48.57 8.56 -11.62
N GLU A 760 49.51 7.88 -10.96
CA GLU A 760 50.66 7.24 -11.61
C GLU A 760 50.28 6.07 -12.51
N LYS A 761 49.29 5.27 -12.09
CA LYS A 761 48.73 4.15 -12.88
C LYS A 761 48.11 4.57 -14.19
N GLN A 762 47.65 5.85 -14.33
CA GLN A 762 46.95 6.40 -15.50
C GLN A 762 45.72 5.58 -15.93
N GLY A 763 45.06 4.94 -14.98
CA GLY A 763 43.92 4.04 -15.17
C GLY A 763 42.58 4.77 -15.31
N ALA A 764 41.53 4.16 -14.78
CA ALA A 764 40.15 4.69 -14.82
C ALA A 764 40.03 5.99 -14.00
N TYR A 765 40.66 6.05 -12.81
CA TYR A 765 40.66 7.26 -11.98
C TYR A 765 41.31 8.44 -12.72
N TYR A 766 42.47 8.26 -13.29
CA TYR A 766 43.19 9.31 -14.04
C TYR A 766 42.36 9.84 -15.21
N LYS A 767 41.70 8.94 -15.97
CA LYS A 767 40.85 9.33 -17.10
C LYS A 767 39.65 10.17 -16.63
N MET A 768 38.97 9.76 -15.54
CA MET A 768 37.85 10.52 -14.97
C MET A 768 38.33 11.89 -14.45
N PHE A 769 39.48 11.95 -13.77
CA PHE A 769 40.02 13.19 -13.26
C PHE A 769 40.37 14.17 -14.38
N LYS A 770 41.05 13.72 -15.45
CA LYS A 770 41.40 14.54 -16.61
C LYS A 770 40.15 15.04 -17.36
N LEU A 771 39.14 14.22 -17.53
CA LEU A 771 37.87 14.65 -18.14
C LEU A 771 37.18 15.74 -17.31
N GLN A 772 37.18 15.60 -15.97
CA GLN A 772 36.60 16.62 -15.12
C GLN A 772 37.42 17.90 -15.07
N GLU A 773 38.74 17.83 -15.06
CA GLU A 773 39.64 18.96 -15.16
C GLU A 773 39.40 19.73 -16.47
N GLN A 774 39.32 19.02 -17.61
CA GLN A 774 39.03 19.64 -18.91
C GLN A 774 37.66 20.32 -18.91
N ALA A 775 36.61 19.68 -18.35
CA ALA A 775 35.27 20.27 -18.24
C ALA A 775 35.28 21.56 -17.41
N LEU A 776 36.01 21.60 -16.29
CA LEU A 776 36.16 22.80 -15.46
C LEU A 776 36.90 23.92 -16.16
N ARG A 777 37.96 23.63 -16.97
CA ARG A 777 38.65 24.63 -17.82
C ARG A 777 37.72 25.21 -18.87
N PHE A 778 36.89 24.41 -19.52
CA PHE A 778 35.89 24.90 -20.48
C PHE A 778 34.84 25.85 -19.85
N ILE A 779 34.54 25.73 -18.55
CA ILE A 779 33.59 26.57 -17.82
C ILE A 779 34.24 27.82 -17.23
N GLY A 780 35.57 28.03 -17.43
CA GLY A 780 36.29 29.22 -16.97
C GLY A 780 36.70 29.26 -15.50
N VAL A 781 36.56 28.16 -14.78
CA VAL A 781 36.85 28.06 -13.33
C VAL A 781 38.35 27.67 -13.08
N GLY A 782 39.09 27.30 -14.16
CA GLY A 782 40.48 26.76 -14.03
C GLY A 782 41.61 27.80 -14.10
N GLU A 783 41.35 29.03 -14.56
CA GLU A 783 42.44 30.00 -14.79
C GLU A 783 42.94 30.75 -13.54
N GLU A 784 42.12 30.78 -12.45
CA GLU A 784 42.56 31.48 -11.23
C GLU A 784 43.44 30.63 -10.31
N THR A 785 43.45 29.31 -10.43
CA THR A 785 44.26 28.43 -9.58
C THR A 785 45.71 28.31 -10.03
N GLU A 786 45.95 28.31 -11.34
CA GLU A 786 47.37 28.27 -11.87
C GLU A 786 48.11 29.59 -11.63
N LYS A 787 47.40 30.73 -11.68
CA LYS A 787 48.05 32.03 -11.37
C LYS A 787 48.45 32.17 -9.90
N LYS A 788 47.71 31.54 -8.97
CA LYS A 788 48.05 31.57 -7.53
C LYS A 788 49.17 30.60 -7.18
N GLU A 789 49.29 29.47 -7.86
CA GLU A 789 50.38 28.52 -7.61
C GLU A 789 51.70 29.03 -8.27
N ASP A 790 51.65 29.71 -9.37
CA ASP A 790 52.81 30.36 -9.98
C ASP A 790 53.29 31.60 -9.19
N GLU A 791 52.39 32.41 -8.66
CA GLU A 791 52.71 33.54 -7.78
C GLU A 791 53.31 33.08 -6.43
N GLN A 792 52.82 31.98 -5.83
CA GLN A 792 53.38 31.41 -4.60
C GLN A 792 54.77 30.72 -4.83
N ASN A 793 55.04 30.21 -6.03
CA ASN A 793 56.32 29.64 -6.37
C ASN A 793 57.37 30.70 -6.75
N ASP A 794 56.94 31.87 -7.23
CA ASP A 794 57.87 33.00 -7.48
C ASP A 794 58.20 33.80 -6.22
N GLU A 795 57.32 33.85 -5.20
CA GLU A 795 57.63 34.45 -3.91
C GLU A 795 58.59 33.59 -3.02
N ASN A 796 58.76 32.30 -3.34
CA ASN A 796 59.70 31.39 -2.66
C ASN A 796 60.98 31.12 -3.41
N ARG A 797 61.26 31.87 -4.48
CA ARG A 797 62.57 31.94 -5.16
C ARG A 797 63.25 33.28 -4.87
#